data_7adfd4e7704a24279e85c2c01b8bb1ca
#
_entry.id   7adfd4e7704a24279e85c2c01b8bb1ca
#
_cell.length_a   1.000
_cell.length_b   1.000
_cell.length_c   1.000
_cell.angle_alpha   90.00
_cell.angle_beta   90.00
_cell.angle_gamma   90.00
#
_symmetry.space_group_name_H-M   'P 1'
#
loop_
_entity.id
_entity.type
_entity.pdbx_description
1 polymer ?
#
loop_
_entity_poly.entity_id
_entity_poly.type
_entity_poly.pdbx_seq_one_letter_code
_entity_poly.pdbx_strand_id
1 'polypeptide(L)'
;MSFNAKDMTQGGQIANMRFRMFGQIANIIFYVLFILFWMLCGLMLMYRLSWQTFVNGCVYWWCTTLGPMRDIIRSQPVYTIQYYGQSLEYTSEQILADKYTIWCGEQLWTSFIFAAVVSLVICIVTFFVASWVLGRQGKQQSEDENTGGRQLSDKPKEVARQMKRDGMASDIKIGDLPILLNSEIQNFCLHGTVGSGKSEVIRRLLNYVRARGDMAIIYDRSCEFVKSYYDPSLDKILNPLDSRCAAWDLWKECLSLPDFDNISNTLIPMGTKEDPFWQGSGRTIFAEGAYLMREDKDRSYEKLVDTMLSIKIDKLRAYLQNTPAANLVEEKIEKTAISIRAVLTNYVKAIRYLQGIERNGEPFTIRDWMRGVREDQPNGWLFISSNADTHASLKPVISMWLSIAIRGLLAMGENRNRRVWIFADELPTLHKLPDLVEILPEARKFGGCYVFGIQSYAQLEDIYGVKPAATLFDVMNTRAFFRSPSKEIAEFAAGEIGEKEILKASEQYSYGADPVRDGVSTGKEKERETLVSYSDIQTLPDLSCYVTLPGPYPAVKLALKYKPRPKIAEGFIPRSLDARVDARLSALLEAREAEGSLARALFTPDAPEPGPADTDSHAGEQPEPAEVTVSPAPVKATQTTKMPAEEPSVRATEPPVLRVTTVPLIKPKAAGTAATASSAGTPVAPAGGTEQELVQHSTEQGRDMLPAGMNEDGVIEDMQAYDAWLADEQTLRDMQRREEVNINHSHRHDEQDDVEIGGNF
;
A
#
# COMPACT_ATOMS: atom_id res chain seq x y z
N MET A 1 38.10 -16.41 5.60
CA MET A 1 37.69 -16.50 4.20
C MET A 1 38.02 -17.89 3.73
N SER A 2 37.04 -18.75 3.54
CA SER A 2 37.25 -20.09 2.98
C SER A 2 37.47 -19.95 1.47
N PHE A 3 38.62 -20.43 1.04
CA PHE A 3 39.01 -20.43 -0.38
C PHE A 3 38.12 -21.45 -1.11
N ASN A 4 37.18 -20.98 -1.90
CA ASN A 4 36.28 -21.82 -2.67
C ASN A 4 36.78 -21.90 -4.11
N ALA A 5 37.31 -23.05 -4.52
CA ALA A 5 37.87 -23.26 -5.85
C ALA A 5 36.85 -22.96 -6.98
N LYS A 6 35.55 -23.14 -6.70
CA LYS A 6 34.45 -22.86 -7.62
C LYS A 6 34.31 -21.37 -7.92
N ASP A 7 34.45 -20.53 -6.89
CA ASP A 7 34.35 -19.08 -7.04
C ASP A 7 35.56 -18.51 -7.78
N MET A 8 36.73 -19.11 -7.58
CA MET A 8 37.95 -18.74 -8.30
C MET A 8 37.88 -19.09 -9.80
N THR A 9 37.36 -20.27 -10.15
CA THR A 9 37.21 -20.67 -11.57
C THR A 9 36.17 -19.84 -12.28
N GLN A 10 35.02 -19.53 -11.64
CA GLN A 10 34.00 -18.64 -12.21
C GLN A 10 34.48 -17.21 -12.35
N GLY A 11 35.13 -16.66 -11.32
CA GLY A 11 35.72 -15.32 -11.37
C GLY A 11 36.83 -15.20 -12.43
N GLY A 12 37.64 -16.25 -12.57
CA GLY A 12 38.69 -16.32 -13.59
C GLY A 12 38.13 -16.36 -15.02
N GLN A 13 37.06 -17.09 -15.25
CA GLN A 13 36.39 -17.19 -16.56
C GLN A 13 35.78 -15.82 -16.95
N ILE A 14 35.11 -15.13 -16.01
CA ILE A 14 34.54 -13.80 -16.25
C ILE A 14 35.65 -12.77 -16.53
N ALA A 15 36.75 -12.81 -15.78
CA ALA A 15 37.88 -11.91 -15.99
C ALA A 15 38.55 -12.13 -17.34
N ASN A 16 38.79 -13.39 -17.73
CA ASN A 16 39.37 -13.74 -19.02
C ASN A 16 38.51 -13.27 -20.20
N MET A 17 37.19 -13.43 -20.06
CA MET A 17 36.25 -12.95 -21.06
C MET A 17 36.22 -11.43 -21.20
N ARG A 18 36.15 -10.68 -20.10
CA ARG A 18 36.24 -9.21 -20.13
C ARG A 18 37.53 -8.75 -20.79
N PHE A 19 38.62 -9.45 -20.50
CA PHE A 19 39.94 -9.15 -21.12
C PHE A 19 39.88 -9.48 -22.62
N ARG A 20 39.28 -10.57 -23.05
CA ARG A 20 39.12 -10.95 -24.46
C ARG A 20 38.27 -9.93 -25.23
N MET A 21 37.13 -9.53 -24.69
CA MET A 21 36.26 -8.49 -25.29
C MET A 21 36.96 -7.15 -25.38
N PHE A 22 37.68 -6.74 -24.32
CA PHE A 22 38.47 -5.55 -24.34
C PHE A 22 39.56 -5.61 -25.43
N GLY A 23 40.24 -6.76 -25.57
CA GLY A 23 41.24 -7.00 -26.62
C GLY A 23 40.66 -6.89 -28.03
N GLN A 24 39.45 -7.40 -28.28
CA GLN A 24 38.78 -7.29 -29.58
C GLN A 24 38.46 -5.83 -29.95
N ILE A 25 37.88 -5.08 -28.99
CA ILE A 25 37.58 -3.65 -29.20
C ILE A 25 38.89 -2.85 -29.39
N ALA A 26 39.90 -3.13 -28.55
CA ALA A 26 41.19 -2.50 -28.64
C ALA A 26 41.89 -2.76 -29.99
N ASN A 27 41.81 -3.99 -30.51
CA ASN A 27 42.34 -4.34 -31.83
C ASN A 27 41.63 -3.58 -32.95
N ILE A 28 40.33 -3.49 -32.93
CA ILE A 28 39.56 -2.72 -33.94
C ILE A 28 39.97 -1.27 -33.92
N ILE A 29 40.02 -0.65 -32.71
CA ILE A 29 40.44 0.75 -32.56
C ILE A 29 41.89 0.92 -33.08
N PHE A 30 42.76 -0.02 -32.74
CA PHE A 30 44.16 0.01 -33.20
C PHE A 30 44.25 -0.05 -34.72
N TYR A 31 43.57 -0.96 -35.39
CA TYR A 31 43.58 -1.03 -36.86
C TYR A 31 43.04 0.25 -37.52
N VAL A 32 41.96 0.77 -36.99
CA VAL A 32 41.36 2.03 -37.50
C VAL A 32 42.34 3.20 -37.33
N LEU A 33 42.96 3.32 -36.15
CA LEU A 33 43.99 4.36 -35.92
C LEU A 33 45.24 4.16 -36.74
N PHE A 34 45.68 2.91 -36.97
CA PHE A 34 46.81 2.56 -37.81
C PHE A 34 46.58 2.99 -39.27
N ILE A 35 45.41 2.67 -39.82
CA ILE A 35 45.05 3.09 -41.16
C ILE A 35 44.96 4.63 -41.25
N LEU A 36 44.31 5.26 -40.24
CA LEU A 36 44.21 6.71 -40.15
C LEU A 36 45.56 7.40 -40.10
N PHE A 37 46.51 6.86 -39.30
CA PHE A 37 47.88 7.37 -39.17
C PHE A 37 48.58 7.41 -40.53
N TRP A 38 48.60 6.26 -41.25
CA TRP A 38 49.28 6.20 -42.54
C TRP A 38 48.58 7.03 -43.61
N MET A 39 47.28 7.11 -43.61
CA MET A 39 46.49 7.96 -44.48
C MET A 39 46.83 9.46 -44.27
N LEU A 40 46.82 9.92 -43.02
CA LEU A 40 47.14 11.28 -42.67
C LEU A 40 48.62 11.61 -42.97
N CYS A 41 49.52 10.68 -42.64
CA CYS A 41 50.94 10.83 -42.94
C CYS A 41 51.20 10.97 -44.46
N GLY A 42 50.55 10.14 -45.27
CA GLY A 42 50.66 10.18 -46.72
C GLY A 42 50.07 11.48 -47.29
N LEU A 43 48.91 11.90 -46.79
CA LEU A 43 48.27 13.14 -47.24
C LEU A 43 49.08 14.38 -46.91
N MET A 44 49.69 14.38 -45.71
CA MET A 44 50.56 15.46 -45.24
C MET A 44 51.89 15.54 -46.01
N LEU A 45 52.44 14.37 -46.38
CA LEU A 45 53.62 14.31 -47.27
C LEU A 45 53.27 14.83 -48.67
N MET A 46 52.18 14.44 -49.26
CA MET A 46 51.71 14.93 -50.57
C MET A 46 51.44 16.46 -50.60
N TYR A 47 50.93 16.99 -49.45
CA TYR A 47 50.74 18.44 -49.32
C TYR A 47 52.05 19.23 -49.22
N ARG A 48 53.06 18.67 -48.52
CA ARG A 48 54.28 19.40 -48.21
C ARG A 48 55.38 19.24 -49.26
N LEU A 49 55.45 18.10 -49.95
CA LEU A 49 56.45 17.77 -50.93
C LEU A 49 55.91 17.74 -52.33
N SER A 50 56.68 18.26 -53.32
CA SER A 50 56.36 18.01 -54.73
C SER A 50 56.59 16.52 -55.05
N TRP A 51 55.80 15.98 -55.98
CA TRP A 51 55.91 14.58 -56.42
C TRP A 51 57.35 14.20 -56.84
N GLN A 52 58.06 15.14 -57.49
CA GLN A 52 59.43 14.92 -57.86
C GLN A 52 60.37 14.80 -56.65
N THR A 53 60.26 15.71 -55.68
CA THR A 53 61.10 15.67 -54.47
C THR A 53 60.81 14.40 -53.66
N PHE A 54 59.55 13.96 -53.61
CA PHE A 54 59.15 12.73 -52.93
C PHE A 54 59.81 11.51 -53.57
N VAL A 55 59.67 11.35 -54.90
CA VAL A 55 60.23 10.18 -55.60
C VAL A 55 61.77 10.17 -55.50
N ASN A 56 62.40 11.30 -55.78
CA ASN A 56 63.87 11.41 -55.69
C ASN A 56 64.42 11.14 -54.26
N GLY A 57 63.68 11.62 -53.27
CA GLY A 57 64.03 11.36 -51.85
C GLY A 57 63.84 9.86 -51.48
N CYS A 58 62.78 9.20 -52.01
CA CYS A 58 62.62 7.74 -51.85
C CYS A 58 63.81 6.98 -52.48
N VAL A 59 64.25 7.38 -53.68
CA VAL A 59 65.38 6.73 -54.36
C VAL A 59 66.67 6.95 -53.56
N TYR A 60 66.87 8.14 -53.06
CA TYR A 60 68.07 8.45 -52.20
C TYR A 60 68.06 7.54 -50.95
N TRP A 61 66.95 7.42 -50.18
CA TRP A 61 66.91 6.57 -49.02
C TRP A 61 66.99 5.10 -49.35
N TRP A 62 66.45 4.65 -50.50
CA TRP A 62 66.58 3.33 -51.01
C TRP A 62 68.08 2.99 -51.28
N CYS A 63 68.78 3.88 -51.95
CA CYS A 63 70.27 3.75 -52.19
C CYS A 63 71.08 3.77 -50.90
N THR A 64 70.69 4.57 -49.90
CA THR A 64 71.35 4.64 -48.59
C THR A 64 71.14 3.29 -47.81
N THR A 65 69.94 2.74 -47.80
CA THR A 65 69.64 1.45 -47.11
C THR A 65 70.32 0.23 -47.78
N LEU A 66 70.45 0.28 -49.09
CA LEU A 66 71.12 -0.79 -49.84
C LEU A 66 72.65 -0.66 -49.82
N GLY A 67 73.22 0.49 -49.33
CA GLY A 67 74.65 0.72 -49.24
C GLY A 67 75.43 -0.41 -48.58
N PRO A 68 74.98 -0.98 -47.45
CA PRO A 68 75.64 -2.11 -46.81
C PRO A 68 75.60 -3.42 -47.58
N MET A 69 74.72 -3.57 -48.58
CA MET A 69 74.55 -4.76 -49.40
C MET A 69 75.19 -4.66 -50.77
N ARG A 70 75.94 -3.62 -51.04
CA ARG A 70 76.63 -3.32 -52.32
C ARG A 70 77.56 -4.42 -52.76
N ASP A 71 78.31 -4.95 -51.87
CA ASP A 71 79.31 -6.00 -52.13
C ASP A 71 78.69 -7.32 -52.60
N ILE A 72 77.33 -7.47 -52.36
CA ILE A 72 76.59 -8.67 -52.71
C ILE A 72 75.97 -8.51 -54.11
N ILE A 73 75.65 -7.30 -54.53
CA ILE A 73 74.90 -7.02 -55.78
C ILE A 73 75.98 -6.76 -56.91
N ARG A 74 76.27 -7.74 -57.78
CA ARG A 74 77.23 -7.69 -58.87
C ARG A 74 76.88 -6.71 -60.00
N SER A 75 75.61 -6.23 -60.10
CA SER A 75 75.19 -5.24 -61.07
C SER A 75 74.92 -3.89 -60.41
N GLN A 76 75.55 -2.77 -60.92
CA GLN A 76 75.19 -1.44 -60.46
C GLN A 76 73.83 -1.02 -61.04
N PRO A 77 72.73 -0.99 -60.25
CA PRO A 77 71.45 -0.57 -60.78
C PRO A 77 71.49 0.93 -61.11
N VAL A 78 71.00 1.30 -62.24
CA VAL A 78 70.81 2.68 -62.69
C VAL A 78 69.40 3.15 -62.31
N TYR A 79 69.30 4.28 -61.68
CA TYR A 79 67.99 4.83 -61.23
C TYR A 79 67.73 6.14 -61.99
N THR A 80 66.47 6.39 -62.35
CA THR A 80 66.11 7.62 -63.07
C THR A 80 65.73 8.71 -62.06
N ILE A 81 66.40 9.82 -62.05
CA ILE A 81 66.14 11.03 -61.24
C ILE A 81 65.50 12.10 -62.12
N GLN A 82 64.44 12.71 -61.65
CA GLN A 82 63.81 13.79 -62.33
C GLN A 82 64.35 15.16 -61.80
N TYR A 83 64.92 15.96 -62.70
CA TYR A 83 65.41 17.24 -62.37
C TYR A 83 64.97 18.29 -63.41
N TYR A 84 64.14 19.29 -62.97
CA TYR A 84 63.53 20.29 -63.84
C TYR A 84 62.88 19.75 -65.14
N GLY A 85 62.17 18.61 -65.05
CA GLY A 85 61.49 18.00 -66.18
C GLY A 85 62.40 17.16 -67.10
N GLN A 86 63.67 17.01 -66.81
CA GLN A 86 64.57 16.07 -67.46
C GLN A 86 64.82 14.84 -66.60
N SER A 87 64.79 13.68 -67.26
CA SER A 87 65.10 12.39 -66.60
C SER A 87 66.58 12.11 -66.79
N LEU A 88 67.35 12.05 -65.68
CA LEU A 88 68.80 11.77 -65.62
C LEU A 88 68.95 10.35 -65.05
N GLU A 89 69.85 9.57 -65.67
CA GLU A 89 70.23 8.25 -65.19
C GLU A 89 71.45 8.33 -64.32
N TYR A 90 71.34 7.97 -63.02
CA TYR A 90 72.40 7.99 -62.07
C TYR A 90 72.61 6.58 -61.46
N THR A 91 73.94 6.32 -61.23
CA THR A 91 74.29 5.12 -60.42
C THR A 91 74.05 5.40 -58.95
N SER A 92 73.91 4.36 -58.12
CA SER A 92 73.71 4.52 -56.67
C SER A 92 74.79 5.36 -55.95
N GLU A 93 76.06 5.34 -56.46
CA GLU A 93 77.18 6.16 -55.92
C GLU A 93 77.01 7.67 -56.30
N GLN A 94 76.58 7.92 -57.46
CA GLN A 94 76.32 9.29 -57.93
C GLN A 94 75.16 9.89 -57.16
N ILE A 95 74.08 9.14 -56.87
CA ILE A 95 72.94 9.55 -56.06
C ILE A 95 73.34 9.92 -54.63
N LEU A 96 74.23 9.18 -54.01
CA LEU A 96 74.72 9.48 -52.66
C LEU A 96 75.71 10.66 -52.60
N ALA A 97 76.31 11.03 -53.73
CA ALA A 97 77.27 12.11 -53.80
C ALA A 97 76.68 13.44 -54.34
N ASP A 98 75.53 13.39 -54.97
CA ASP A 98 74.93 14.57 -55.58
C ASP A 98 74.11 15.41 -54.54
N LYS A 99 74.40 16.73 -54.53
CA LYS A 99 73.81 17.65 -53.55
C LYS A 99 72.31 17.76 -53.63
N TYR A 100 71.76 17.64 -54.82
CA TYR A 100 70.25 17.72 -55.00
C TYR A 100 69.55 16.51 -54.46
N THR A 101 70.06 15.32 -54.72
CA THR A 101 69.51 14.08 -54.19
C THR A 101 69.63 14.01 -52.67
N ILE A 102 70.74 14.43 -52.10
CA ILE A 102 70.90 14.55 -50.66
C ILE A 102 69.91 15.51 -50.08
N TRP A 103 69.66 16.68 -50.69
CA TRP A 103 68.66 17.63 -50.25
C TRP A 103 67.25 17.05 -50.36
N CYS A 104 66.91 16.35 -51.44
CA CYS A 104 65.62 15.65 -51.55
C CYS A 104 65.45 14.63 -50.44
N GLY A 105 66.46 13.86 -50.10
CA GLY A 105 66.45 12.91 -48.99
C GLY A 105 66.23 13.57 -47.64
N GLU A 106 66.94 14.66 -47.33
CA GLU A 106 66.77 15.46 -46.11
C GLU A 106 65.34 16.07 -46.02
N GLN A 107 64.82 16.63 -47.11
CA GLN A 107 63.47 17.17 -47.17
C GLN A 107 62.40 16.09 -46.96
N LEU A 108 62.59 14.92 -47.54
CA LEU A 108 61.68 13.78 -47.33
C LEU A 108 61.74 13.37 -45.85
N TRP A 109 62.91 13.24 -45.26
CA TRP A 109 63.04 12.80 -43.85
C TRP A 109 62.42 13.79 -42.85
N THR A 110 62.73 15.08 -43.00
CA THR A 110 62.20 16.14 -42.13
C THR A 110 60.68 16.26 -42.28
N SER A 111 60.18 16.15 -43.52
CA SER A 111 58.75 16.20 -43.78
C SER A 111 58.03 14.94 -43.28
N PHE A 112 58.69 13.78 -43.35
CA PHE A 112 58.18 12.54 -42.79
C PHE A 112 58.08 12.58 -41.26
N ILE A 113 59.14 13.05 -40.57
CA ILE A 113 59.09 13.21 -39.10
C ILE A 113 57.97 14.16 -38.69
N PHE A 114 57.87 15.30 -39.38
CA PHE A 114 56.80 16.27 -39.11
C PHE A 114 55.40 15.65 -39.33
N ALA A 115 55.20 15.00 -40.48
CA ALA A 115 53.92 14.34 -40.80
C ALA A 115 53.60 13.22 -39.79
N ALA A 116 54.59 12.42 -39.39
CA ALA A 116 54.42 11.36 -38.40
C ALA A 116 54.04 11.89 -37.01
N VAL A 117 54.70 12.97 -36.56
CA VAL A 117 54.39 13.61 -35.27
C VAL A 117 52.98 14.19 -35.27
N VAL A 118 52.60 14.94 -36.31
CA VAL A 118 51.28 15.54 -36.43
C VAL A 118 50.21 14.46 -36.51
N SER A 119 50.39 13.42 -37.33
CA SER A 119 49.47 12.30 -37.47
C SER A 119 49.34 11.52 -36.16
N LEU A 120 50.44 11.34 -35.40
CA LEU A 120 50.42 10.69 -34.08
C LEU A 120 49.61 11.50 -33.08
N VAL A 121 49.77 12.82 -33.04
CA VAL A 121 48.98 13.69 -32.16
C VAL A 121 47.50 13.63 -32.48
N ILE A 122 47.14 13.67 -33.77
CA ILE A 122 45.74 13.54 -34.22
C ILE A 122 45.20 12.16 -33.83
N CYS A 123 45.95 11.08 -34.02
CA CYS A 123 45.53 9.73 -33.62
C CYS A 123 45.29 9.60 -32.11
N ILE A 124 46.17 10.22 -31.30
CA ILE A 124 46.00 10.25 -29.82
C ILE A 124 44.70 11.00 -29.44
N VAL A 125 44.46 12.17 -30.02
CA VAL A 125 43.24 12.94 -29.78
C VAL A 125 42.02 12.12 -30.20
N THR A 126 42.07 11.49 -31.38
CA THR A 126 40.98 10.65 -31.89
C THR A 126 40.70 9.45 -30.96
N PHE A 127 41.76 8.82 -30.42
CA PHE A 127 41.64 7.73 -29.45
C PHE A 127 40.90 8.18 -28.19
N PHE A 128 41.27 9.33 -27.63
CA PHE A 128 40.58 9.84 -26.44
C PHE A 128 39.14 10.23 -26.70
N VAL A 129 38.84 10.85 -27.85
CA VAL A 129 37.47 11.19 -28.25
C VAL A 129 36.65 9.92 -28.46
N ALA A 130 37.19 8.94 -29.19
CA ALA A 130 36.50 7.66 -29.41
C ALA A 130 36.22 6.91 -28.09
N SER A 131 37.24 6.86 -27.21
CA SER A 131 37.07 6.23 -25.88
C SER A 131 36.04 6.94 -25.02
N TRP A 132 35.99 8.28 -25.06
CA TRP A 132 34.99 9.06 -24.33
C TRP A 132 33.59 8.85 -24.88
N VAL A 133 33.40 8.84 -26.21
CA VAL A 133 32.09 8.58 -26.85
C VAL A 133 31.58 7.17 -26.53
N LEU A 134 32.44 6.15 -26.74
CA LEU A 134 32.09 4.77 -26.44
C LEU A 134 31.76 4.55 -24.97
N GLY A 135 32.55 5.14 -24.07
CA GLY A 135 32.29 5.07 -22.63
C GLY A 135 30.94 5.73 -22.24
N ARG A 136 30.62 6.87 -22.87
CA ARG A 136 29.33 7.55 -22.64
C ARG A 136 28.14 6.76 -23.16
N GLN A 137 28.26 6.20 -24.37
CA GLN A 137 27.19 5.33 -24.92
C GLN A 137 26.99 4.06 -24.10
N GLY A 138 28.09 3.40 -23.69
CA GLY A 138 28.01 2.22 -22.82
C GLY A 138 27.32 2.53 -21.49
N LYS A 139 27.65 3.67 -20.87
CA LYS A 139 27.01 4.11 -19.63
C LYS A 139 25.50 4.36 -19.81
N GLN A 140 25.11 5.02 -20.90
CA GLN A 140 23.69 5.27 -21.18
C GLN A 140 22.87 3.99 -21.44
N GLN A 141 23.51 2.96 -22.00
CA GLN A 141 22.85 1.67 -22.26
C GLN A 141 22.76 0.78 -21.02
N SER A 142 23.69 0.93 -20.06
CA SER A 142 23.72 0.15 -18.82
C SER A 142 22.96 0.79 -17.66
N GLU A 143 22.49 2.04 -17.78
CA GLU A 143 21.68 2.70 -16.74
C GLU A 143 20.20 2.40 -16.94
N ASP A 144 19.55 2.08 -15.81
CA ASP A 144 18.10 1.95 -15.76
C ASP A 144 17.44 3.30 -16.01
N GLU A 145 16.41 3.32 -16.84
CA GLU A 145 15.71 4.54 -17.22
C GLU A 145 14.28 4.53 -16.67
N ASN A 146 13.94 5.53 -15.86
CA ASN A 146 12.57 5.73 -15.40
C ASN A 146 11.71 6.23 -16.57
N THR A 147 10.76 5.40 -17.02
CA THR A 147 9.89 5.73 -18.14
C THR A 147 8.51 6.21 -17.72
N GLY A 148 8.09 5.92 -16.48
CA GLY A 148 6.76 6.29 -16.02
C GLY A 148 6.49 5.91 -14.58
N GLY A 149 5.21 6.04 -14.20
CA GLY A 149 4.76 5.76 -12.84
C GLY A 149 4.97 6.90 -11.87
N ARG A 150 4.69 6.65 -10.59
CA ARG A 150 4.88 7.63 -9.53
C ARG A 150 6.36 7.74 -9.18
N GLN A 151 6.80 8.91 -8.77
CA GLN A 151 8.18 9.13 -8.30
C GLN A 151 8.23 9.21 -6.77
N LEU A 152 9.36 8.86 -6.18
CA LEU A 152 9.66 9.03 -4.76
C LEU A 152 10.66 10.16 -4.56
N SER A 153 10.42 11.03 -3.57
CA SER A 153 11.33 12.10 -3.19
C SER A 153 11.65 12.06 -1.70
N ASP A 154 12.92 12.04 -1.36
CA ASP A 154 13.40 12.18 0.03
C ASP A 154 13.59 13.66 0.44
N LYS A 155 13.25 14.60 -0.46
CA LYS A 155 13.50 16.03 -0.29
C LYS A 155 12.20 16.84 -0.25
N PRO A 156 11.46 16.85 0.88
CA PRO A 156 10.17 17.53 0.98
C PRO A 156 10.23 19.02 0.63
N LYS A 157 11.35 19.68 0.89
CA LYS A 157 11.54 21.11 0.58
C LYS A 157 11.62 21.41 -0.92
N GLU A 158 12.13 20.47 -1.73
CA GLU A 158 12.16 20.63 -3.19
C GLU A 158 10.75 20.49 -3.77
N VAL A 159 10.00 19.48 -3.32
CA VAL A 159 8.60 19.29 -3.70
C VAL A 159 7.75 20.49 -3.26
N ALA A 160 7.96 21.00 -2.04
CA ALA A 160 7.29 22.20 -1.55
C ALA A 160 7.59 23.46 -2.40
N ARG A 161 8.82 23.61 -2.91
CA ARG A 161 9.18 24.69 -3.83
C ARG A 161 8.50 24.54 -5.19
N GLN A 162 8.41 23.32 -5.69
CA GLN A 162 7.69 23.01 -6.92
C GLN A 162 6.22 23.38 -6.77
N MET A 163 5.53 22.86 -5.73
CA MET A 163 4.13 23.17 -5.46
C MET A 163 3.86 24.67 -5.32
N LYS A 164 4.81 25.42 -4.71
CA LYS A 164 4.71 26.89 -4.61
C LYS A 164 4.86 27.57 -5.98
N ARG A 165 5.77 27.12 -6.83
CA ARG A 165 5.92 27.63 -8.20
C ARG A 165 4.67 27.40 -9.02
N ASP A 166 4.04 26.23 -8.85
CA ASP A 166 2.81 25.84 -9.53
C ASP A 166 1.56 26.54 -8.94
N GLY A 167 1.70 27.30 -7.85
CA GLY A 167 0.58 27.99 -7.17
C GLY A 167 -0.35 27.03 -6.41
N MET A 168 0.07 25.78 -6.21
CA MET A 168 -0.75 24.70 -5.63
C MET A 168 -0.43 24.38 -4.17
N ALA A 169 0.45 25.13 -3.52
CA ALA A 169 0.81 24.91 -2.13
C ALA A 169 -0.20 25.55 -1.16
N SER A 170 -0.78 24.76 -0.25
CA SER A 170 -1.60 25.24 0.88
C SER A 170 -0.71 25.81 2.00
N ASP A 171 -1.31 26.58 2.91
CA ASP A 171 -0.71 26.98 4.18
C ASP A 171 -0.59 25.81 5.16
N ILE A 172 -1.48 24.79 5.07
CA ILE A 172 -1.46 23.57 5.88
C ILE A 172 -0.28 22.70 5.46
N LYS A 173 0.47 22.19 6.46
CA LYS A 173 1.67 21.38 6.21
C LYS A 173 1.71 20.14 7.09
N ILE A 174 2.14 19.04 6.51
CA ILE A 174 2.57 17.84 7.21
C ILE A 174 4.12 17.89 7.26
N GLY A 175 4.68 18.26 8.41
CA GLY A 175 6.13 18.51 8.49
C GLY A 175 6.57 19.71 7.64
N ASP A 176 7.49 19.49 6.71
CA ASP A 176 7.98 20.52 5.76
C ASP A 176 7.22 20.49 4.43
N LEU A 177 6.30 19.53 4.23
CA LEU A 177 5.51 19.34 3.01
C LEU A 177 4.16 20.06 3.14
N PRO A 178 3.82 21.07 2.31
CA PRO A 178 2.47 21.59 2.22
C PRO A 178 1.55 20.57 1.57
N ILE A 179 0.27 20.56 1.95
CA ILE A 179 -0.75 19.85 1.17
C ILE A 179 -1.11 20.66 -0.07
N LEU A 180 -1.86 20.08 -1.01
CA LEU A 180 -2.36 20.85 -2.13
C LEU A 180 -3.41 21.87 -1.67
N LEU A 181 -3.48 22.96 -2.39
CA LEU A 181 -4.48 24.00 -2.16
C LEU A 181 -5.89 23.41 -2.33
N ASN A 182 -6.74 23.61 -1.34
CA ASN A 182 -8.11 23.06 -1.27
C ASN A 182 -8.21 21.53 -1.31
N SER A 183 -7.12 20.78 -1.06
CA SER A 183 -7.19 19.33 -0.96
C SER A 183 -7.66 18.83 0.41
N GLU A 184 -7.82 19.68 1.39
CA GLU A 184 -8.36 19.32 2.70
C GLU A 184 -9.75 18.67 2.62
N ILE A 185 -10.60 19.09 1.66
CA ILE A 185 -11.91 18.48 1.39
C ILE A 185 -11.83 17.15 0.62
N GLN A 186 -10.65 16.67 0.32
CA GLN A 186 -10.39 15.36 -0.32
C GLN A 186 -9.93 14.31 0.69
N ASN A 187 -10.10 14.60 1.98
CA ASN A 187 -9.89 13.73 3.12
C ASN A 187 -8.47 13.17 3.30
N PHE A 188 -8.17 12.75 4.52
CA PHE A 188 -6.85 12.25 4.93
C PHE A 188 -6.95 10.84 5.51
N CYS A 189 -6.01 9.99 5.13
CA CYS A 189 -5.77 8.70 5.76
C CYS A 189 -4.39 8.68 6.42
N LEU A 190 -4.34 8.36 7.71
CA LEU A 190 -3.12 8.17 8.47
C LEU A 190 -3.01 6.69 8.85
N HIS A 191 -2.20 5.94 8.11
CA HIS A 191 -2.07 4.50 8.26
C HIS A 191 -0.77 4.12 8.98
N GLY A 192 -0.83 3.22 9.97
CA GLY A 192 0.35 2.70 10.67
C GLY A 192 0.07 2.29 12.11
N THR A 193 1.03 1.63 12.75
CA THR A 193 0.90 1.09 14.12
C THR A 193 0.82 2.18 15.20
N VAL A 194 0.52 1.75 16.42
CA VAL A 194 0.52 2.63 17.61
C VAL A 194 1.93 3.19 17.85
N GLY A 195 2.03 4.46 18.23
CA GLY A 195 3.31 5.13 18.51
C GLY A 195 4.12 5.54 17.28
N SER A 196 3.72 5.17 16.07
CA SER A 196 4.44 5.49 14.83
C SER A 196 4.47 6.97 14.46
N GLY A 197 3.51 7.80 14.98
CA GLY A 197 3.48 9.24 14.75
C GLY A 197 2.18 9.78 14.16
N LYS A 198 1.12 8.97 13.98
CA LYS A 198 -0.18 9.41 13.45
C LYS A 198 -0.75 10.61 14.21
N SER A 199 -0.83 10.50 15.55
CA SER A 199 -1.37 11.56 16.39
C SER A 199 -0.54 12.86 16.34
N GLU A 200 0.76 12.80 15.99
CA GLU A 200 1.57 14.01 15.78
C GLU A 200 1.14 14.76 14.51
N VAL A 201 0.75 14.05 13.45
CA VAL A 201 0.17 14.69 12.25
C VAL A 201 -1.17 15.34 12.59
N ILE A 202 -2.06 14.61 13.29
CA ILE A 202 -3.36 15.16 13.74
C ILE A 202 -3.13 16.43 14.56
N ARG A 203 -2.23 16.42 15.54
CA ARG A 203 -1.90 17.60 16.36
C ARG A 203 -1.40 18.78 15.53
N ARG A 204 -0.65 18.54 14.46
CA ARG A 204 -0.22 19.60 13.55
C ARG A 204 -1.37 20.19 12.76
N LEU A 205 -2.25 19.33 12.23
CA LEU A 205 -3.46 19.76 11.53
C LEU A 205 -4.36 20.56 12.45
N LEU A 206 -4.59 20.11 13.70
CA LEU A 206 -5.38 20.82 14.70
C LEU A 206 -4.84 22.23 14.97
N ASN A 207 -3.52 22.44 15.01
CA ASN A 207 -2.96 23.77 15.16
C ASN A 207 -3.34 24.69 14.00
N TYR A 208 -3.33 24.21 12.76
CA TYR A 208 -3.77 25.00 11.59
C TYR A 208 -5.26 25.26 11.63
N VAL A 209 -6.07 24.26 11.98
CA VAL A 209 -7.53 24.37 12.10
C VAL A 209 -7.92 25.42 13.14
N ARG A 210 -7.24 25.41 14.33
CA ARG A 210 -7.49 26.41 15.38
C ARG A 210 -7.05 27.82 14.95
N ALA A 211 -5.90 27.91 14.25
CA ALA A 211 -5.38 29.20 13.77
C ALA A 211 -6.27 29.83 12.68
N ARG A 212 -6.92 28.99 11.85
CA ARG A 212 -7.89 29.45 10.84
C ARG A 212 -9.26 29.83 11.44
N GLY A 213 -9.56 29.35 12.65
CA GLY A 213 -10.88 29.49 13.27
C GLY A 213 -11.91 28.49 12.70
N ASP A 214 -11.49 27.43 12.04
CA ASP A 214 -12.38 26.41 11.48
C ASP A 214 -13.06 25.61 12.60
N MET A 215 -14.28 25.13 12.35
CA MET A 215 -15.00 24.20 13.22
C MET A 215 -14.37 22.82 13.16
N ALA A 216 -14.26 22.14 14.30
CA ALA A 216 -13.77 20.76 14.37
C ALA A 216 -14.60 19.88 15.31
N ILE A 217 -14.78 18.63 14.90
CA ILE A 217 -15.33 17.53 15.70
C ILE A 217 -14.20 16.51 15.86
N ILE A 218 -13.85 16.18 17.10
CA ILE A 218 -12.66 15.41 17.42
C ILE A 218 -13.07 14.21 18.27
N TYR A 219 -12.95 13.02 17.69
CA TYR A 219 -13.03 11.79 18.45
C TYR A 219 -11.70 11.53 19.16
N ASP A 220 -11.72 11.57 20.50
CA ASP A 220 -10.56 11.45 21.38
C ASP A 220 -10.73 10.30 22.37
N ARG A 221 -10.23 9.11 22.02
CA ARG A 221 -10.33 7.89 22.84
C ARG A 221 -9.59 7.99 24.17
N SER A 222 -8.56 8.81 24.27
CA SER A 222 -7.65 8.88 25.43
C SER A 222 -7.71 10.22 26.19
N CYS A 223 -8.57 11.12 25.77
CA CYS A 223 -8.66 12.50 26.27
C CYS A 223 -7.33 13.30 26.13
N GLU A 224 -6.44 12.90 25.20
CA GLU A 224 -5.17 13.59 24.96
C GLU A 224 -5.35 14.90 24.21
N PHE A 225 -6.30 14.96 23.27
CA PHE A 225 -6.61 16.19 22.55
C PHE A 225 -7.34 17.17 23.45
N VAL A 226 -8.23 16.69 24.32
CA VAL A 226 -8.87 17.50 25.36
C VAL A 226 -7.82 18.18 26.23
N LYS A 227 -6.79 17.46 26.73
CA LYS A 227 -5.70 18.01 27.54
C LYS A 227 -4.97 19.17 26.88
N SER A 228 -4.82 19.10 25.55
CA SER A 228 -3.92 19.98 24.81
C SER A 228 -4.63 21.13 24.09
N TYR A 229 -5.94 21.04 23.86
CA TYR A 229 -6.66 21.95 22.97
C TYR A 229 -7.99 22.47 23.50
N TYR A 230 -8.56 21.90 24.57
CA TYR A 230 -9.88 22.27 25.05
C TYR A 230 -9.89 23.68 25.65
N ASP A 231 -10.75 24.55 25.10
CA ASP A 231 -11.03 25.88 25.60
C ASP A 231 -12.48 25.97 26.14
N PRO A 232 -12.69 26.08 27.44
CA PRO A 232 -14.04 26.10 28.03
C PRO A 232 -14.95 27.23 27.50
N SER A 233 -14.37 28.30 26.97
CA SER A 233 -15.13 29.45 26.47
C SER A 233 -15.76 29.21 25.09
N LEU A 234 -15.19 28.32 24.28
CA LEU A 234 -15.61 28.10 22.90
C LEU A 234 -16.07 26.66 22.66
N ASP A 235 -15.41 25.70 23.33
CA ASP A 235 -15.51 24.28 22.98
C ASP A 235 -16.57 23.56 23.83
N LYS A 236 -17.01 22.40 23.34
CA LYS A 236 -17.91 21.49 24.03
C LYS A 236 -17.29 20.10 24.16
N ILE A 237 -17.59 19.40 25.25
CA ILE A 237 -17.23 18.01 25.48
C ILE A 237 -18.49 17.16 25.49
N LEU A 238 -18.47 16.05 24.77
CA LEU A 238 -19.43 14.97 24.85
C LEU A 238 -18.72 13.70 25.37
N ASN A 239 -18.79 13.52 26.68
CA ASN A 239 -18.36 12.32 27.39
C ASN A 239 -19.29 12.12 28.56
N PRO A 240 -20.13 11.08 28.57
CA PRO A 240 -21.15 10.91 29.58
C PRO A 240 -20.61 10.81 31.01
N LEU A 241 -19.34 10.41 31.16
CA LEU A 241 -18.68 10.26 32.45
C LEU A 241 -17.83 11.47 32.85
N ASP A 242 -17.75 12.51 32.03
CA ASP A 242 -17.06 13.77 32.34
C ASP A 242 -18.03 14.79 32.90
N SER A 243 -17.68 15.44 34.01
CA SER A 243 -18.52 16.46 34.63
C SER A 243 -18.78 17.69 33.75
N ARG A 244 -17.94 17.92 32.72
CA ARG A 244 -18.06 18.99 31.74
C ARG A 244 -18.90 18.60 30.52
N CYS A 245 -19.48 17.39 30.51
CA CYS A 245 -20.30 16.92 29.40
C CYS A 245 -21.43 17.90 29.13
N ALA A 246 -21.56 18.37 27.88
CA ALA A 246 -22.67 19.17 27.47
C ALA A 246 -24.01 18.42 27.69
N ALA A 247 -25.05 19.15 28.06
CA ALA A 247 -26.39 18.59 28.32
C ALA A 247 -27.07 18.19 27.01
N TRP A 248 -26.53 17.15 26.33
CA TRP A 248 -27.09 16.67 25.07
C TRP A 248 -28.52 16.17 25.24
N ASP A 249 -29.44 16.63 24.39
CA ASP A 249 -30.86 16.29 24.44
C ASP A 249 -31.27 15.53 23.20
N LEU A 250 -31.50 14.20 23.34
CA LEU A 250 -31.90 13.28 22.29
C LEU A 250 -33.16 13.77 21.56
N TRP A 251 -34.15 14.23 22.31
CA TRP A 251 -35.47 14.62 21.76
C TRP A 251 -35.48 16.00 21.09
N LYS A 252 -34.51 16.86 21.42
CA LYS A 252 -34.25 18.09 20.67
C LYS A 252 -33.37 17.84 19.45
N GLU A 253 -32.48 16.85 19.50
CA GLU A 253 -31.67 16.42 18.37
C GLU A 253 -32.54 15.81 17.28
N CYS A 254 -33.45 14.86 17.65
CA CYS A 254 -34.34 14.15 16.75
C CYS A 254 -35.70 14.86 16.64
N LEU A 255 -36.02 15.43 15.49
CA LEU A 255 -37.26 16.14 15.25
C LEU A 255 -38.36 15.25 14.64
N SER A 256 -37.96 14.15 13.97
CA SER A 256 -38.84 13.27 13.22
C SER A 256 -38.50 11.80 13.49
N LEU A 257 -39.42 10.89 13.19
CA LEU A 257 -39.18 9.45 13.33
C LEU A 257 -37.97 8.97 12.55
N PRO A 258 -37.71 9.38 11.28
CA PRO A 258 -36.47 9.04 10.57
C PRO A 258 -35.18 9.43 11.29
N ASP A 259 -35.19 10.49 12.12
CA ASP A 259 -34.00 10.86 12.90
C ASP A 259 -33.73 9.80 14.00
N PHE A 260 -34.79 9.28 14.64
CA PHE A 260 -34.66 8.20 15.62
C PHE A 260 -34.25 6.87 14.97
N ASP A 261 -34.73 6.57 13.75
CA ASP A 261 -34.29 5.41 12.98
C ASP A 261 -32.80 5.50 12.67
N ASN A 262 -32.33 6.65 12.26
CA ASN A 262 -30.93 6.90 11.97
C ASN A 262 -30.04 6.71 13.21
N ILE A 263 -30.46 7.21 14.35
CA ILE A 263 -29.78 7.02 15.63
C ILE A 263 -29.80 5.55 16.02
N SER A 264 -30.91 4.87 15.88
CA SER A 264 -31.04 3.45 16.21
C SER A 264 -30.12 2.57 15.34
N ASN A 265 -29.95 2.93 14.06
CA ASN A 265 -29.04 2.24 13.13
C ASN A 265 -27.58 2.30 13.57
N THR A 266 -27.17 3.39 14.19
CA THR A 266 -25.79 3.55 14.68
C THR A 266 -25.62 2.98 16.09
N LEU A 267 -26.63 3.16 16.95
CA LEU A 267 -26.61 2.64 18.33
C LEU A 267 -26.59 1.12 18.35
N ILE A 268 -27.38 0.47 17.44
CA ILE A 268 -27.51 -0.97 17.31
C ILE A 268 -26.98 -1.37 15.91
N PRO A 269 -25.65 -1.52 15.73
CA PRO A 269 -25.08 -1.86 14.43
C PRO A 269 -25.50 -3.26 14.00
N MET A 270 -25.67 -3.48 12.69
CA MET A 270 -25.81 -4.83 12.14
C MET A 270 -24.44 -5.49 12.06
N GLY A 271 -24.29 -6.65 12.66
CA GLY A 271 -23.15 -7.51 12.48
C GLY A 271 -23.12 -8.10 11.05
N THR A 272 -21.93 -8.37 10.54
CA THR A 272 -21.75 -8.99 9.21
C THR A 272 -22.11 -10.49 9.19
N LYS A 273 -22.14 -11.13 10.37
CA LYS A 273 -22.34 -12.58 10.55
C LYS A 273 -23.61 -12.94 11.33
N GLU A 274 -24.37 -11.95 11.80
CA GLU A 274 -25.56 -12.14 12.64
C GLU A 274 -26.85 -12.01 11.80
N ASP A 275 -27.93 -12.71 12.24
CA ASP A 275 -29.22 -12.59 11.60
C ASP A 275 -29.76 -11.15 11.73
N PRO A 276 -30.05 -10.48 10.62
CA PRO A 276 -30.51 -9.09 10.60
C PRO A 276 -31.84 -8.87 11.34
N PHE A 277 -32.62 -9.90 11.53
CA PHE A 277 -33.94 -9.80 12.18
C PHE A 277 -33.83 -9.25 13.61
N TRP A 278 -32.87 -9.75 14.39
CA TRP A 278 -32.78 -9.41 15.80
C TRP A 278 -32.38 -7.95 16.02
N GLN A 279 -31.35 -7.49 15.31
CA GLN A 279 -30.90 -6.10 15.40
C GLN A 279 -31.94 -5.16 14.76
N GLY A 280 -32.53 -5.53 13.62
CA GLY A 280 -33.57 -4.76 12.95
C GLY A 280 -34.79 -4.57 13.87
N SER A 281 -35.25 -5.63 14.51
CA SER A 281 -36.37 -5.57 15.48
C SER A 281 -36.03 -4.69 16.69
N GLY A 282 -34.81 -4.82 17.23
CA GLY A 282 -34.32 -3.95 18.32
C GLY A 282 -34.27 -2.48 17.94
N ARG A 283 -33.87 -2.15 16.71
CA ARG A 283 -33.86 -0.78 16.18
C ARG A 283 -35.27 -0.19 16.13
N THR A 284 -36.22 -0.94 15.58
CA THR A 284 -37.63 -0.51 15.49
C THR A 284 -38.23 -0.26 16.87
N ILE A 285 -38.03 -1.15 17.84
CA ILE A 285 -38.49 -0.95 19.22
C ILE A 285 -37.89 0.30 19.85
N PHE A 286 -36.59 0.51 19.66
CA PHE A 286 -35.88 1.68 20.23
C PHE A 286 -36.38 2.98 19.58
N ALA A 287 -36.40 3.04 18.23
CA ALA A 287 -36.78 4.24 17.50
C ALA A 287 -38.20 4.69 17.82
N GLU A 288 -39.17 3.77 17.74
CA GLU A 288 -40.58 4.05 18.05
C GLU A 288 -40.78 4.41 19.51
N GLY A 289 -40.15 3.68 20.42
CA GLY A 289 -40.30 3.96 21.84
C GLY A 289 -39.67 5.26 22.28
N ALA A 290 -38.51 5.62 21.74
CA ALA A 290 -37.87 6.91 21.99
C ALA A 290 -38.66 8.07 21.33
N TYR A 291 -39.24 7.85 20.14
CA TYR A 291 -40.13 8.81 19.47
C TYR A 291 -41.38 9.11 20.27
N LEU A 292 -42.10 8.06 20.75
CA LEU A 292 -43.29 8.23 21.61
C LEU A 292 -42.98 9.04 22.89
N MET A 293 -41.81 8.83 23.48
CA MET A 293 -41.38 9.53 24.70
C MET A 293 -41.16 11.02 24.46
N ARG A 294 -41.04 11.46 23.24
CA ARG A 294 -40.83 12.89 22.88
C ARG A 294 -41.94 13.79 23.43
N GLU A 295 -43.14 13.33 23.39
CA GLU A 295 -44.34 14.09 23.87
C GLU A 295 -44.48 14.09 25.42
N ASP A 296 -43.68 13.24 26.09
CA ASP A 296 -43.75 13.12 27.55
C ASP A 296 -43.05 14.33 28.23
N LYS A 297 -43.73 14.99 29.14
CA LYS A 297 -43.21 16.14 29.88
C LYS A 297 -42.10 15.73 30.85
N ASP A 298 -42.14 14.51 31.36
CA ASP A 298 -41.20 13.96 32.34
C ASP A 298 -40.18 13.04 31.65
N ARG A 299 -39.93 13.27 30.37
CA ARG A 299 -38.94 12.52 29.60
C ARG A 299 -37.54 12.67 30.18
N SER A 300 -36.86 11.57 30.31
CA SER A 300 -35.45 11.51 30.76
C SER A 300 -34.78 10.26 30.25
N TYR A 301 -33.45 10.24 30.26
CA TYR A 301 -32.68 9.05 29.90
C TYR A 301 -32.95 7.87 30.87
N GLU A 302 -33.18 8.16 32.15
CA GLU A 302 -33.56 7.15 33.14
C GLU A 302 -34.88 6.48 32.73
N LYS A 303 -35.93 7.28 32.41
CA LYS A 303 -37.23 6.79 32.00
C LYS A 303 -37.16 6.02 30.69
N LEU A 304 -36.29 6.46 29.74
CA LEU A 304 -36.11 5.76 28.47
C LEU A 304 -35.52 4.37 28.71
N VAL A 305 -34.42 4.28 29.49
CA VAL A 305 -33.80 2.98 29.81
C VAL A 305 -34.77 2.09 30.61
N ASP A 306 -35.49 2.63 31.60
CA ASP A 306 -36.48 1.88 32.36
C ASP A 306 -37.61 1.34 31.48
N THR A 307 -38.15 2.18 30.59
CA THR A 307 -39.21 1.78 29.66
C THR A 307 -38.77 0.72 28.66
N MET A 308 -37.57 0.84 28.10
CA MET A 308 -37.07 -0.10 27.09
C MET A 308 -36.62 -1.42 27.67
N LEU A 309 -35.95 -1.40 28.83
CA LEU A 309 -35.24 -2.55 29.37
C LEU A 309 -35.87 -3.14 30.63
N SER A 310 -36.50 -2.33 31.49
CA SER A 310 -36.88 -2.75 32.84
C SER A 310 -38.34 -3.15 33.01
N ILE A 311 -39.24 -2.48 32.27
CA ILE A 311 -40.68 -2.76 32.43
C ILE A 311 -41.06 -4.17 31.94
N LYS A 312 -42.16 -4.72 32.49
CA LYS A 312 -42.70 -6.00 32.04
C LYS A 312 -43.10 -5.93 30.57
N ILE A 313 -43.03 -7.06 29.87
CA ILE A 313 -43.34 -7.11 28.42
C ILE A 313 -44.76 -6.63 28.12
N ASP A 314 -45.75 -6.92 28.99
CA ASP A 314 -47.11 -6.46 28.82
C ASP A 314 -47.22 -4.92 28.84
N LYS A 315 -46.48 -4.28 29.70
CA LYS A 315 -46.43 -2.81 29.77
C LYS A 315 -45.72 -2.22 28.56
N LEU A 316 -44.65 -2.87 28.08
CA LEU A 316 -43.96 -2.45 26.85
C LEU A 316 -44.88 -2.61 25.64
N ARG A 317 -45.67 -3.71 25.58
CA ARG A 317 -46.71 -3.92 24.56
C ARG A 317 -47.73 -2.80 24.57
N ALA A 318 -48.28 -2.46 25.76
CA ALA A 318 -49.24 -1.37 25.90
C ALA A 318 -48.62 -0.01 25.49
N TYR A 319 -47.39 0.21 25.81
CA TYR A 319 -46.64 1.45 25.43
C TYR A 319 -46.47 1.58 23.92
N LEU A 320 -46.19 0.48 23.22
CA LEU A 320 -45.92 0.44 21.75
C LEU A 320 -47.21 0.15 20.91
N GLN A 321 -48.40 0.08 21.53
CA GLN A 321 -49.63 -0.45 20.91
C GLN A 321 -50.00 0.19 19.57
N ASN A 322 -49.70 1.47 19.37
CA ASN A 322 -50.06 2.20 18.16
C ASN A 322 -48.86 2.44 17.22
N THR A 323 -47.85 1.60 17.31
CA THR A 323 -46.64 1.71 16.48
C THR A 323 -46.38 0.42 15.69
N PRO A 324 -45.57 0.46 14.61
CA PRO A 324 -45.11 -0.74 13.92
C PRO A 324 -44.39 -1.74 14.83
N ALA A 325 -43.77 -1.25 15.91
CA ALA A 325 -43.11 -2.10 16.91
C ALA A 325 -44.08 -2.97 17.72
N ALA A 326 -45.38 -2.67 17.73
CA ALA A 326 -46.38 -3.48 18.43
C ALA A 326 -46.35 -4.94 18.01
N ASN A 327 -46.20 -5.22 16.71
CA ASN A 327 -46.14 -6.55 16.16
C ASN A 327 -44.94 -7.38 16.67
N LEU A 328 -43.86 -6.71 17.08
CA LEU A 328 -42.65 -7.37 17.59
C LEU A 328 -42.73 -7.74 19.08
N VAL A 329 -43.79 -7.31 19.76
CA VAL A 329 -44.04 -7.56 21.19
C VAL A 329 -45.39 -8.17 21.46
N GLU A 330 -46.04 -8.78 20.44
CA GLU A 330 -47.33 -9.48 20.58
C GLU A 330 -47.22 -10.63 21.57
N GLU A 331 -48.36 -10.94 22.23
CA GLU A 331 -48.45 -12.04 23.20
C GLU A 331 -48.12 -13.41 22.61
N LYS A 332 -48.52 -13.62 21.33
CA LYS A 332 -48.27 -14.87 20.61
C LYS A 332 -46.77 -15.18 20.40
N ILE A 333 -45.92 -14.15 20.44
CA ILE A 333 -44.49 -14.25 20.20
C ILE A 333 -43.66 -13.72 21.40
N GLU A 334 -44.19 -13.87 22.62
CA GLU A 334 -43.58 -13.35 23.84
C GLU A 334 -42.12 -13.79 24.02
N LYS A 335 -41.79 -15.06 23.71
CA LYS A 335 -40.41 -15.57 23.74
C LYS A 335 -39.48 -14.82 22.78
N THR A 336 -39.95 -14.58 21.55
CA THR A 336 -39.25 -13.79 20.54
C THR A 336 -39.02 -12.34 21.02
N ALA A 337 -40.07 -11.73 21.61
CA ALA A 337 -39.99 -10.40 22.18
C ALA A 337 -38.95 -10.30 23.32
N ILE A 338 -38.81 -11.32 24.15
CA ILE A 338 -37.77 -11.40 25.20
C ILE A 338 -36.39 -11.48 24.57
N SER A 339 -36.21 -12.27 23.51
CA SER A 339 -34.93 -12.37 22.82
C SER A 339 -34.52 -11.07 22.11
N ILE A 340 -35.46 -10.39 21.43
CA ILE A 340 -35.23 -9.06 20.83
C ILE A 340 -34.80 -8.07 21.91
N ARG A 341 -35.46 -8.10 23.07
CA ARG A 341 -35.15 -7.22 24.20
C ARG A 341 -33.79 -7.51 24.82
N ALA A 342 -33.32 -8.75 24.83
CA ALA A 342 -31.95 -9.10 25.24
C ALA A 342 -30.92 -8.49 24.28
N VAL A 343 -31.16 -8.56 22.96
CA VAL A 343 -30.29 -7.88 21.98
C VAL A 343 -30.30 -6.38 22.18
N LEU A 344 -31.49 -5.78 22.36
CA LEU A 344 -31.62 -4.35 22.62
C LEU A 344 -30.85 -3.95 23.87
N THR A 345 -30.89 -4.76 24.94
CA THR A 345 -30.17 -4.50 26.19
C THR A 345 -28.66 -4.32 25.97
N ASN A 346 -28.04 -5.13 25.14
CA ASN A 346 -26.61 -5.08 24.89
C ASN A 346 -26.13 -3.71 24.38
N TYR A 347 -26.95 -3.01 23.63
CA TYR A 347 -26.62 -1.73 23.00
C TYR A 347 -27.18 -0.53 23.76
N VAL A 348 -28.45 -0.60 24.14
CA VAL A 348 -29.16 0.53 24.77
C VAL A 348 -28.71 0.75 26.21
N LYS A 349 -28.15 -0.26 26.89
CA LYS A 349 -27.57 -0.09 28.23
C LYS A 349 -26.50 1.05 28.29
N ALA A 350 -25.88 1.40 27.18
CA ALA A 350 -24.91 2.51 27.13
C ALA A 350 -25.60 3.88 27.38
N ILE A 351 -26.90 4.02 27.06
CA ILE A 351 -27.68 5.26 27.30
C ILE A 351 -27.83 5.55 28.79
N ARG A 352 -27.71 4.55 29.66
CA ARG A 352 -27.75 4.76 31.14
C ARG A 352 -26.69 5.77 31.61
N TYR A 353 -25.54 5.86 30.94
CA TYR A 353 -24.50 6.80 31.28
C TYR A 353 -24.88 8.26 30.97
N LEU A 354 -25.93 8.49 30.15
CA LEU A 354 -26.45 9.81 29.88
C LEU A 354 -27.36 10.36 30.99
N GLN A 355 -27.79 9.51 31.96
CA GLN A 355 -28.65 9.92 33.03
C GLN A 355 -28.06 11.13 33.79
N GLY A 356 -28.88 12.13 33.99
CA GLY A 356 -28.52 13.33 34.74
C GLY A 356 -27.63 14.33 33.98
N ILE A 357 -27.27 14.08 32.72
CA ILE A 357 -26.51 15.10 31.92
C ILE A 357 -27.38 16.34 31.65
N GLU A 358 -28.70 16.17 31.66
CA GLU A 358 -29.67 17.26 31.49
C GLU A 358 -29.47 18.40 32.51
N ARG A 359 -28.84 18.08 33.65
CA ARG A 359 -28.54 19.02 34.72
C ARG A 359 -27.28 19.86 34.50
N ASN A 360 -26.49 19.51 33.47
CA ASN A 360 -25.19 20.16 33.22
C ASN A 360 -25.30 21.52 32.49
N GLY A 361 -26.48 22.10 32.36
CA GLY A 361 -26.69 23.40 31.77
C GLY A 361 -27.80 23.44 30.72
N GLU A 362 -27.72 24.38 29.80
CA GLU A 362 -28.68 24.50 28.72
C GLU A 362 -28.66 23.29 27.79
N PRO A 363 -29.83 22.86 27.32
CA PRO A 363 -29.91 21.72 26.37
C PRO A 363 -29.08 21.95 25.13
N PHE A 364 -28.22 21.00 24.82
CA PHE A 364 -27.27 21.02 23.71
C PHE A 364 -27.70 20.04 22.64
N THR A 365 -27.62 20.44 21.36
CA THR A 365 -27.74 19.54 20.20
C THR A 365 -26.54 19.73 19.28
N ILE A 366 -26.04 18.61 18.70
CA ILE A 366 -24.93 18.66 17.76
C ILE A 366 -25.37 19.40 16.50
N ARG A 367 -26.58 19.13 16.02
CA ARG A 367 -27.14 19.73 14.81
C ARG A 367 -27.21 21.28 14.91
N ASP A 368 -27.76 21.84 15.98
CA ASP A 368 -27.88 23.28 16.10
C ASP A 368 -26.53 23.95 16.37
N TRP A 369 -25.63 23.28 17.11
CA TRP A 369 -24.26 23.71 17.29
C TRP A 369 -23.52 23.79 15.94
N MET A 370 -23.65 22.79 15.06
CA MET A 370 -23.05 22.81 13.73
C MET A 370 -23.62 23.92 12.85
N ARG A 371 -24.93 24.13 12.90
CA ARG A 371 -25.59 25.24 12.17
C ARG A 371 -25.13 26.60 12.63
N GLY A 372 -24.64 26.73 13.86
CA GLY A 372 -24.09 27.94 14.42
C GLY A 372 -22.70 28.32 13.90
N VAL A 373 -22.16 27.63 12.92
CA VAL A 373 -20.85 27.93 12.31
C VAL A 373 -20.83 29.32 11.71
N ARG A 374 -19.75 30.08 11.96
CA ARG A 374 -19.52 31.44 11.46
C ARG A 374 -18.24 31.46 10.63
N GLU A 375 -18.26 32.25 9.56
CA GLU A 375 -17.10 32.37 8.66
C GLU A 375 -16.16 33.50 9.10
N ASP A 376 -16.66 34.45 9.86
CA ASP A 376 -15.97 35.67 10.28
C ASP A 376 -15.43 35.65 11.71
N GLN A 377 -15.66 34.58 12.45
CA GLN A 377 -15.24 34.40 13.84
C GLN A 377 -14.67 33.00 14.10
N PRO A 378 -13.79 32.85 15.11
CA PRO A 378 -13.33 31.53 15.52
C PRO A 378 -14.50 30.65 15.98
N ASN A 379 -14.59 29.45 15.40
CA ASN A 379 -15.57 28.44 15.76
C ASN A 379 -15.07 27.57 16.89
N GLY A 380 -15.99 27.10 17.74
CA GLY A 380 -15.71 26.13 18.79
C GLY A 380 -15.44 24.73 18.23
N TRP A 381 -14.84 23.89 19.05
CA TRP A 381 -14.61 22.50 18.77
C TRP A 381 -15.49 21.59 19.63
N LEU A 382 -15.89 20.45 19.07
CA LEU A 382 -16.64 19.43 19.77
C LEU A 382 -15.75 18.22 20.02
N PHE A 383 -15.45 17.95 21.29
CA PHE A 383 -14.67 16.77 21.69
C PHE A 383 -15.63 15.65 22.07
N ILE A 384 -15.65 14.58 21.28
CA ILE A 384 -16.36 13.34 21.59
C ILE A 384 -15.31 12.40 22.19
N SER A 385 -15.27 12.29 23.53
CA SER A 385 -14.17 11.64 24.21
C SER A 385 -14.57 10.46 25.07
N SER A 386 -13.62 9.61 25.41
CA SER A 386 -13.76 8.51 26.36
C SER A 386 -12.43 8.21 27.04
N ASN A 387 -12.47 7.46 28.13
CA ASN A 387 -11.27 6.88 28.73
C ASN A 387 -11.06 5.46 28.24
N ALA A 388 -9.81 5.01 28.24
CA ALA A 388 -9.46 3.66 27.82
C ALA A 388 -10.27 2.58 28.56
N ASP A 389 -10.44 2.73 29.86
CA ASP A 389 -11.15 1.77 30.73
C ASP A 389 -12.66 1.68 30.45
N THR A 390 -13.27 2.79 30.07
CA THR A 390 -14.72 2.89 29.89
C THR A 390 -15.17 2.92 28.44
N HIS A 391 -14.21 2.96 27.52
CA HIS A 391 -14.48 3.09 26.09
C HIS A 391 -15.46 2.04 25.55
N ALA A 392 -15.24 0.77 25.91
CA ALA A 392 -16.08 -0.33 25.44
C ALA A 392 -17.57 -0.14 25.79
N SER A 393 -17.84 0.33 27.00
CA SER A 393 -19.19 0.62 27.48
C SER A 393 -19.82 1.86 26.83
N LEU A 394 -19.02 2.85 26.47
CA LEU A 394 -19.47 4.12 25.86
C LEU A 394 -19.49 4.07 24.33
N LYS A 395 -18.87 3.06 23.72
CA LYS A 395 -18.72 2.92 22.27
C LYS A 395 -20.01 3.14 21.48
N PRO A 396 -21.19 2.59 21.87
CA PRO A 396 -22.44 2.84 21.16
C PRO A 396 -22.84 4.31 21.12
N VAL A 397 -22.76 5.02 22.28
CA VAL A 397 -23.14 6.42 22.40
C VAL A 397 -22.17 7.33 21.65
N ILE A 398 -20.86 7.06 21.74
CA ILE A 398 -19.82 7.82 21.03
C ILE A 398 -20.00 7.67 19.52
N SER A 399 -20.24 6.46 19.03
CA SER A 399 -20.48 6.19 17.61
C SER A 399 -21.73 6.91 17.12
N MET A 400 -22.80 6.91 17.94
CA MET A 400 -24.03 7.62 17.66
C MET A 400 -23.79 9.13 17.53
N TRP A 401 -23.11 9.77 18.46
CA TRP A 401 -22.82 11.20 18.40
C TRP A 401 -21.96 11.58 17.18
N LEU A 402 -20.98 10.77 16.84
CA LEU A 402 -20.17 11.00 15.66
C LEU A 402 -20.99 10.83 14.36
N SER A 403 -21.90 9.86 14.30
CA SER A 403 -22.83 9.70 13.16
C SER A 403 -23.76 10.92 13.03
N ILE A 404 -24.32 11.42 14.14
CA ILE A 404 -25.11 12.66 14.14
C ILE A 404 -24.31 13.83 13.58
N ALA A 405 -23.05 13.99 13.99
CA ALA A 405 -22.18 15.04 13.50
C ALA A 405 -21.88 14.91 11.99
N ILE A 406 -21.63 13.68 11.50
CA ILE A 406 -21.42 13.41 10.07
C ILE A 406 -22.67 13.78 9.25
N ARG A 407 -23.86 13.36 9.70
CA ARG A 407 -25.11 13.79 9.07
C ARG A 407 -25.39 15.29 9.19
N GLY A 408 -25.03 15.87 10.33
CA GLY A 408 -25.17 17.30 10.58
C GLY A 408 -24.50 18.15 9.52
N LEU A 409 -23.40 17.69 8.92
CA LEU A 409 -22.71 18.36 7.83
C LEU A 409 -23.63 18.58 6.62
N LEU A 410 -24.42 17.56 6.23
CA LEU A 410 -25.36 17.67 5.12
C LEU A 410 -26.47 18.69 5.41
N ALA A 411 -26.96 18.72 6.66
CA ALA A 411 -28.00 19.63 7.11
C ALA A 411 -27.57 21.12 7.15
N MET A 412 -26.26 21.40 7.04
CA MET A 412 -25.73 22.76 6.97
C MET A 412 -25.88 23.42 5.58
N GLY A 413 -26.29 22.66 4.55
CA GLY A 413 -26.35 23.12 3.17
C GLY A 413 -24.99 23.16 2.46
N GLU A 414 -25.01 23.20 1.14
CA GLU A 414 -23.80 23.21 0.31
C GLU A 414 -22.99 24.50 0.48
N ASN A 415 -21.73 24.36 0.82
CA ASN A 415 -20.76 25.45 0.85
C ASN A 415 -19.33 24.90 0.75
N ARG A 416 -18.73 25.01 -0.43
CA ARG A 416 -17.38 24.50 -0.70
C ARG A 416 -16.25 25.34 -0.07
N ASN A 417 -16.55 26.53 0.37
CA ASN A 417 -15.55 27.42 0.99
C ASN A 417 -15.47 27.24 2.51
N ARG A 418 -16.56 26.79 3.13
CA ARG A 418 -16.59 26.40 4.55
C ARG A 418 -15.68 25.21 4.82
N ARG A 419 -15.09 25.15 6.02
CA ARG A 419 -14.31 24.00 6.49
C ARG A 419 -14.87 23.51 7.82
N VAL A 420 -15.37 22.28 7.80
CA VAL A 420 -15.79 21.53 8.98
C VAL A 420 -14.93 20.28 9.07
N TRP A 421 -14.09 20.24 10.09
CA TRP A 421 -13.13 19.16 10.26
C TRP A 421 -13.68 18.06 11.16
N ILE A 422 -13.49 16.80 10.76
CA ILE A 422 -13.85 15.62 11.54
C ILE A 422 -12.60 14.76 11.68
N PHE A 423 -12.10 14.67 12.92
CA PHE A 423 -10.92 13.90 13.27
C PHE A 423 -11.32 12.64 14.02
N ALA A 424 -10.83 11.48 13.57
CA ALA A 424 -10.88 10.23 14.32
C ALA A 424 -9.50 9.56 14.27
N ASP A 425 -8.77 9.63 15.39
CA ASP A 425 -7.40 9.09 15.49
C ASP A 425 -7.37 7.56 15.25
N GLU A 426 -8.48 6.88 15.56
CA GLU A 426 -8.62 5.45 15.35
C GLU A 426 -10.06 5.07 14.99
N LEU A 427 -10.41 5.23 13.70
CA LEU A 427 -11.76 4.96 13.20
C LEU A 427 -12.26 3.53 13.51
N PRO A 428 -11.45 2.45 13.36
CA PRO A 428 -11.92 1.08 13.61
C PRO A 428 -12.29 0.77 15.07
N THR A 429 -12.01 1.64 16.02
CA THR A 429 -12.43 1.42 17.42
C THR A 429 -13.90 1.73 17.67
N LEU A 430 -14.56 2.41 16.74
CA LEU A 430 -15.99 2.74 16.79
C LEU A 430 -16.85 1.61 16.23
N HIS A 431 -18.16 1.70 16.47
CA HIS A 431 -19.13 0.88 15.72
C HIS A 431 -19.16 1.33 14.26
N LYS A 432 -19.68 0.46 13.40
CA LYS A 432 -19.97 0.83 12.01
C LYS A 432 -20.80 2.12 12.01
N LEU A 433 -20.34 3.12 11.30
CA LEU A 433 -21.05 4.36 11.03
C LEU A 433 -21.73 4.22 9.65
N PRO A 434 -23.03 3.86 9.59
CA PRO A 434 -23.65 3.49 8.32
C PRO A 434 -23.55 4.58 7.27
N ASP A 435 -23.70 5.82 7.72
CA ASP A 435 -23.75 7.01 6.86
C ASP A 435 -22.39 7.44 6.32
N LEU A 436 -21.30 6.97 6.93
CA LEU A 436 -19.96 7.43 6.56
C LEU A 436 -19.63 7.06 5.11
N VAL A 437 -19.99 5.86 4.68
CA VAL A 437 -19.70 5.37 3.32
C VAL A 437 -20.43 6.20 2.26
N GLU A 438 -21.66 6.63 2.56
CA GLU A 438 -22.49 7.41 1.63
C GLU A 438 -22.11 8.89 1.65
N ILE A 439 -21.86 9.44 2.85
CA ILE A 439 -21.64 10.88 3.03
C ILE A 439 -20.22 11.31 2.65
N LEU A 440 -19.22 10.49 2.90
CA LEU A 440 -17.82 10.85 2.70
C LEU A 440 -17.47 11.30 1.27
N PRO A 441 -17.97 10.63 0.19
CA PRO A 441 -17.77 11.07 -1.18
C PRO A 441 -18.43 12.43 -1.47
N GLU A 442 -19.58 12.71 -0.85
CA GLU A 442 -20.34 13.94 -1.05
C GLU A 442 -19.92 15.09 -0.14
N ALA A 443 -19.25 14.80 0.97
CA ALA A 443 -18.85 15.76 2.00
C ALA A 443 -18.11 17.00 1.43
N ARG A 444 -17.39 16.80 0.33
CA ARG A 444 -16.69 17.87 -0.39
C ARG A 444 -17.61 19.03 -0.80
N LYS A 445 -18.88 18.76 -1.16
CA LYS A 445 -19.85 19.80 -1.55
C LYS A 445 -20.22 20.69 -0.36
N PHE A 446 -20.17 20.13 0.84
CA PHE A 446 -20.57 20.76 2.10
C PHE A 446 -19.40 21.34 2.92
N GLY A 447 -18.17 21.23 2.39
CA GLY A 447 -16.96 21.71 3.06
C GLY A 447 -16.43 20.78 4.16
N GLY A 448 -16.80 19.52 4.16
CA GLY A 448 -16.31 18.50 5.09
C GLY A 448 -14.85 18.11 4.82
N CYS A 449 -14.05 18.03 5.88
CA CYS A 449 -12.64 17.66 5.86
C CYS A 449 -12.44 16.54 6.88
N TYR A 450 -12.21 15.32 6.41
CA TYR A 450 -12.08 14.15 7.28
C TYR A 450 -10.62 13.74 7.42
N VAL A 451 -10.22 13.43 8.66
CA VAL A 451 -8.88 12.93 9.00
C VAL A 451 -9.03 11.67 9.82
N PHE A 452 -8.77 10.53 9.20
CA PHE A 452 -8.93 9.23 9.83
C PHE A 452 -7.58 8.54 10.06
N GLY A 453 -7.36 8.10 11.30
CA GLY A 453 -6.31 7.18 11.67
C GLY A 453 -6.80 5.74 11.52
N ILE A 454 -5.96 4.90 10.91
CA ILE A 454 -6.20 3.48 10.71
C ILE A 454 -4.92 2.72 11.09
N GLN A 455 -5.04 1.67 11.90
CA GLN A 455 -3.89 0.83 12.25
C GLN A 455 -3.74 -0.34 11.29
N SER A 456 -4.87 -0.94 10.89
CA SER A 456 -4.94 -2.05 9.96
C SER A 456 -6.13 -1.89 9.04
N TYR A 457 -5.89 -2.06 7.75
CA TYR A 457 -6.95 -2.04 6.75
C TYR A 457 -7.94 -3.20 6.96
N ALA A 458 -7.44 -4.39 7.36
CA ALA A 458 -8.29 -5.54 7.68
C ALA A 458 -9.33 -5.26 8.78
N GLN A 459 -8.99 -4.44 9.80
CA GLN A 459 -9.97 -4.02 10.81
C GLN A 459 -11.09 -3.15 10.22
N LEU A 460 -10.79 -2.37 9.20
CA LEU A 460 -11.79 -1.59 8.49
C LEU A 460 -12.73 -2.51 7.69
N GLU A 461 -12.17 -3.53 7.05
CA GLU A 461 -12.92 -4.56 6.33
C GLU A 461 -13.82 -5.39 7.25
N ASP A 462 -13.35 -5.75 8.43
CA ASP A 462 -14.17 -6.47 9.43
C ASP A 462 -15.41 -5.68 9.85
N ILE A 463 -15.29 -4.35 9.97
CA ILE A 463 -16.40 -3.49 10.44
C ILE A 463 -17.34 -3.11 9.29
N TYR A 464 -16.80 -2.71 8.15
CA TYR A 464 -17.58 -2.15 7.05
C TYR A 464 -17.92 -3.19 5.97
N GLY A 465 -17.12 -4.25 5.84
CA GLY A 465 -17.09 -5.18 4.72
C GLY A 465 -16.06 -4.75 3.66
N VAL A 466 -15.60 -5.69 2.83
CA VAL A 466 -14.50 -5.49 1.86
C VAL A 466 -14.76 -4.31 0.91
N LYS A 467 -15.90 -4.32 0.20
CA LYS A 467 -16.22 -3.27 -0.79
C LYS A 467 -16.42 -1.88 -0.16
N PRO A 468 -17.20 -1.70 0.91
CA PRO A 468 -17.33 -0.38 1.55
C PRO A 468 -16.03 0.13 2.18
N ALA A 469 -15.16 -0.76 2.71
CA ALA A 469 -13.86 -0.37 3.23
C ALA A 469 -12.96 0.18 2.11
N ALA A 470 -12.95 -0.46 0.94
CA ALA A 470 -12.25 0.04 -0.24
C ALA A 470 -12.79 1.40 -0.68
N THR A 471 -14.11 1.57 -0.77
CA THR A 471 -14.73 2.87 -1.11
C THR A 471 -14.32 3.97 -0.13
N LEU A 472 -14.32 3.70 1.18
CA LEU A 472 -13.87 4.66 2.20
C LEU A 472 -12.40 5.05 1.99
N PHE A 473 -11.55 4.07 1.68
CA PHE A 473 -10.13 4.29 1.48
C PHE A 473 -9.84 5.12 0.21
N ASP A 474 -10.58 4.87 -0.87
CA ASP A 474 -10.40 5.51 -2.17
C ASP A 474 -10.71 7.02 -2.14
N VAL A 475 -11.66 7.44 -1.31
CA VAL A 475 -12.00 8.87 -1.19
C VAL A 475 -11.06 9.66 -0.27
N MET A 476 -10.07 9.01 0.35
CA MET A 476 -9.02 9.64 1.15
C MET A 476 -7.76 9.85 0.31
N ASN A 477 -7.65 11.01 -0.33
CA ASN A 477 -6.62 11.27 -1.34
C ASN A 477 -5.26 11.72 -0.78
N THR A 478 -5.24 12.31 0.42
CA THR A 478 -3.98 12.60 1.12
C THR A 478 -3.70 11.47 2.11
N ARG A 479 -2.68 10.66 1.83
CA ARG A 479 -2.37 9.48 2.63
C ARG A 479 -0.99 9.58 3.24
N ALA A 480 -0.85 9.21 4.51
CA ALA A 480 0.42 9.13 5.21
C ALA A 480 0.60 7.71 5.77
N PHE A 481 1.60 7.00 5.27
CA PHE A 481 1.93 5.63 5.64
C PHE A 481 3.11 5.63 6.59
N PHE A 482 2.85 5.25 7.83
CA PHE A 482 3.83 5.06 8.89
C PHE A 482 4.28 3.60 8.98
N ARG A 483 5.19 3.31 9.92
CA ARG A 483 5.65 1.95 10.18
C ARG A 483 4.49 0.98 10.41
N SER A 484 4.57 -0.18 9.75
CA SER A 484 3.65 -1.30 9.90
C SER A 484 4.45 -2.59 10.00
N PRO A 485 4.48 -3.27 11.17
CA PRO A 485 5.32 -4.45 11.38
C PRO A 485 4.86 -5.70 10.62
N SER A 486 3.55 -5.85 10.40
CA SER A 486 2.99 -6.96 9.63
C SER A 486 3.39 -6.85 8.16
N LYS A 487 3.78 -7.99 7.56
CA LYS A 487 4.12 -8.07 6.15
C LYS A 487 2.95 -7.68 5.26
N GLU A 488 1.77 -8.24 5.50
CA GLU A 488 0.56 -8.00 4.72
C GLU A 488 0.17 -6.52 4.71
N ILE A 489 0.21 -5.88 5.89
CA ILE A 489 -0.12 -4.45 6.02
C ILE A 489 0.95 -3.59 5.36
N ALA A 490 2.22 -3.99 5.43
CA ALA A 490 3.31 -3.27 4.79
C ALA A 490 3.29 -3.42 3.27
N GLU A 491 2.92 -4.60 2.73
CA GLU A 491 2.71 -4.84 1.30
C GLU A 491 1.54 -4.01 0.76
N PHE A 492 0.41 -3.98 1.48
CA PHE A 492 -0.71 -3.10 1.16
C PHE A 492 -0.26 -1.63 1.08
N ALA A 493 0.45 -1.15 2.10
CA ALA A 493 0.94 0.23 2.12
C ALA A 493 1.93 0.52 0.99
N ALA A 494 2.81 -0.43 0.64
CA ALA A 494 3.75 -0.30 -0.47
C ALA A 494 3.03 -0.17 -1.82
N GLY A 495 2.01 -0.99 -2.06
CA GLY A 495 1.16 -0.91 -3.25
C GLY A 495 0.45 0.44 -3.37
N GLU A 496 -0.11 0.95 -2.27
CA GLU A 496 -0.81 2.24 -2.23
C GLU A 496 0.11 3.48 -2.39
N ILE A 497 1.37 3.38 -1.97
CA ILE A 497 2.37 4.41 -2.24
C ILE A 497 2.61 4.52 -3.75
N GLY A 498 2.58 3.39 -4.45
CA GLY A 498 2.60 3.31 -5.90
C GLY A 498 3.80 2.59 -6.47
N GLU A 499 3.81 2.48 -7.79
CA GLU A 499 4.83 1.79 -8.58
C GLU A 499 5.52 2.76 -9.54
N LYS A 500 6.75 2.46 -9.88
CA LYS A 500 7.52 3.10 -10.95
C LYS A 500 7.68 2.12 -12.12
N GLU A 501 7.69 2.63 -13.33
CA GLU A 501 8.06 1.86 -14.51
C GLU A 501 9.51 2.18 -14.88
N ILE A 502 10.33 1.15 -14.87
CA ILE A 502 11.74 1.24 -15.23
C ILE A 502 12.03 0.38 -16.46
N LEU A 503 12.85 0.91 -17.35
CA LEU A 503 13.51 0.10 -18.37
C LEU A 503 14.81 -0.43 -17.74
N LYS A 504 14.76 -1.67 -17.26
CA LYS A 504 15.89 -2.34 -16.65
C LYS A 504 16.83 -2.84 -17.74
N ALA A 505 18.08 -2.42 -17.68
CA ALA A 505 19.09 -2.90 -18.60
C ALA A 505 19.46 -4.33 -18.23
N SER A 506 19.16 -5.29 -19.12
CA SER A 506 19.60 -6.67 -18.97
C SER A 506 20.75 -6.94 -19.93
N GLU A 507 21.88 -7.40 -19.40
CA GLU A 507 23.02 -7.83 -20.18
C GLU A 507 23.10 -9.35 -20.17
N GLN A 508 22.86 -9.98 -21.30
CA GLN A 508 23.05 -11.42 -21.49
C GLN A 508 24.36 -11.67 -22.19
N TYR A 509 25.22 -12.41 -21.55
CA TYR A 509 26.50 -12.84 -22.10
C TYR A 509 26.39 -14.23 -22.71
N SER A 510 26.59 -14.36 -24.02
CA SER A 510 26.65 -15.66 -24.68
C SER A 510 28.10 -16.07 -24.92
N TYR A 511 28.43 -17.28 -24.56
CA TYR A 511 29.77 -17.86 -24.68
C TYR A 511 29.78 -18.97 -25.73
N GLY A 512 30.68 -18.89 -26.71
CA GLY A 512 30.92 -19.92 -27.67
C GLY A 512 32.26 -20.63 -27.43
N ALA A 513 32.41 -21.83 -27.96
CA ALA A 513 33.70 -22.52 -28.02
C ALA A 513 34.70 -21.78 -28.92
N ASP A 514 34.21 -21.04 -29.90
CA ASP A 514 34.97 -20.16 -30.79
C ASP A 514 34.90 -18.70 -30.38
N PRO A 515 36.01 -17.92 -30.45
CA PRO A 515 36.07 -16.50 -30.13
C PRO A 515 35.13 -15.63 -30.95
N VAL A 516 34.66 -16.07 -32.10
CA VAL A 516 33.73 -15.37 -33.00
C VAL A 516 32.29 -15.41 -32.50
N ARG A 517 31.97 -16.28 -31.54
CA ARG A 517 30.61 -16.47 -30.98
C ARG A 517 30.42 -15.80 -29.62
N ASP A 518 31.43 -15.11 -29.12
CA ASP A 518 31.27 -14.36 -27.87
C ASP A 518 30.48 -13.06 -28.18
N GLY A 519 29.32 -12.95 -27.59
CA GLY A 519 28.45 -11.78 -27.79
C GLY A 519 27.82 -11.30 -26.48
N VAL A 520 27.63 -9.99 -26.38
CA VAL A 520 26.78 -9.37 -25.35
C VAL A 520 25.52 -8.91 -26.02
N SER A 521 24.39 -9.48 -25.60
CA SER A 521 23.08 -8.98 -25.97
C SER A 521 22.61 -8.02 -24.88
N THR A 522 22.44 -6.78 -25.22
CA THR A 522 21.88 -5.75 -24.34
C THR A 522 20.40 -5.60 -24.68
N GLY A 523 19.54 -5.96 -23.75
CA GLY A 523 18.10 -5.75 -23.84
C GLY A 523 17.67 -4.72 -22.79
N LYS A 524 16.65 -3.91 -23.09
CA LYS A 524 15.93 -3.12 -22.08
C LYS A 524 14.57 -3.76 -21.90
N GLU A 525 14.30 -4.26 -20.70
CA GLU A 525 13.03 -4.87 -20.33
C GLU A 525 12.24 -3.89 -19.46
N LYS A 526 10.95 -3.73 -19.79
CA LYS A 526 10.07 -2.86 -19.01
C LYS A 526 9.61 -3.62 -17.79
N GLU A 527 10.03 -3.19 -16.61
CA GLU A 527 9.68 -3.77 -15.32
C GLU A 527 8.92 -2.74 -14.47
N ARG A 528 7.94 -3.23 -13.71
CA ARG A 528 7.25 -2.44 -12.70
C ARG A 528 7.80 -2.81 -11.34
N GLU A 529 8.28 -1.83 -10.62
CA GLU A 529 8.77 -2.01 -9.26
C GLU A 529 7.99 -1.09 -8.31
N THR A 530 7.66 -1.60 -7.12
CA THR A 530 7.11 -0.77 -6.05
C THR A 530 8.09 0.34 -5.70
N LEU A 531 7.59 1.56 -5.49
CA LEU A 531 8.42 2.72 -5.12
C LEU A 531 9.16 2.51 -3.81
N VAL A 532 8.53 1.77 -2.90
CA VAL A 532 9.02 1.47 -1.56
C VAL A 532 8.80 0.00 -1.31
N SER A 533 9.81 -0.70 -0.82
CA SER A 533 9.65 -2.11 -0.44
C SER A 533 8.85 -2.23 0.86
N TYR A 534 8.16 -3.36 1.06
CA TYR A 534 7.49 -3.63 2.33
C TYR A 534 8.47 -3.63 3.51
N SER A 535 9.71 -4.05 3.29
CA SER A 535 10.77 -4.03 4.31
C SER A 535 11.13 -2.61 4.76
N ASP A 536 11.12 -1.64 3.84
CA ASP A 536 11.36 -0.24 4.18
C ASP A 536 10.24 0.32 5.06
N ILE A 537 9.00 -0.12 4.84
CA ILE A 537 7.85 0.28 5.67
C ILE A 537 7.91 -0.38 7.05
N GLN A 538 8.31 -1.66 7.13
CA GLN A 538 8.47 -2.36 8.41
C GLN A 538 9.56 -1.74 9.28
N THR A 539 10.63 -1.24 8.68
CA THR A 539 11.80 -0.68 9.36
C THR A 539 11.78 0.83 9.52
N LEU A 540 10.68 1.51 9.10
CA LEU A 540 10.57 2.96 9.28
C LEU A 540 10.77 3.36 10.74
N PRO A 541 11.63 4.36 11.01
CA PRO A 541 11.76 4.96 12.33
C PRO A 541 10.44 5.61 12.79
N ASP A 542 10.24 5.70 14.10
CA ASP A 542 9.12 6.46 14.66
C ASP A 542 9.13 7.91 14.15
N LEU A 543 7.96 8.48 13.99
CA LEU A 543 7.76 9.81 13.41
C LEU A 543 8.20 9.96 11.95
N SER A 544 8.45 8.85 11.25
CA SER A 544 8.73 8.86 9.81
C SER A 544 7.56 8.25 9.04
N CYS A 545 7.25 8.83 7.87
CA CYS A 545 6.17 8.34 7.02
C CYS A 545 6.43 8.65 5.55
N TYR A 546 5.76 7.90 4.69
CA TYR A 546 5.61 8.23 3.27
C TYR A 546 4.28 8.94 3.07
N VAL A 547 4.29 10.10 2.45
CA VAL A 547 3.08 10.89 2.17
C VAL A 547 2.82 10.90 0.68
N THR A 548 1.60 10.54 0.30
CA THR A 548 1.07 10.67 -1.05
C THR A 548 0.04 11.79 -1.10
N LEU A 549 0.16 12.64 -2.11
CA LEU A 549 -0.74 13.76 -2.36
C LEU A 549 -1.57 13.49 -3.62
N PRO A 550 -2.76 14.05 -3.75
CA PRO A 550 -3.49 14.05 -5.01
C PRO A 550 -2.72 14.82 -6.09
N GLY A 551 -2.91 14.45 -7.37
CA GLY A 551 -2.25 15.09 -8.51
C GLY A 551 -0.86 14.55 -8.85
N PRO A 552 -0.10 15.24 -9.73
CA PRO A 552 1.12 14.71 -10.36
C PRO A 552 2.39 14.86 -9.49
N TYR A 553 2.24 14.99 -8.18
CA TYR A 553 3.37 15.16 -7.28
C TYR A 553 3.94 13.81 -6.81
N PRO A 554 5.26 13.73 -6.59
CA PRO A 554 5.90 12.53 -6.10
C PRO A 554 5.40 12.15 -4.70
N ALA A 555 5.47 10.86 -4.37
CA ALA A 555 5.41 10.42 -2.98
C ALA A 555 6.61 10.97 -2.22
N VAL A 556 6.39 11.41 -0.97
CA VAL A 556 7.46 12.10 -0.21
C VAL A 556 7.71 11.37 1.11
N LYS A 557 8.98 11.02 1.35
CA LYS A 557 9.42 10.53 2.66
C LYS A 557 9.60 11.70 3.61
N LEU A 558 8.90 11.67 4.74
CA LEU A 558 8.96 12.70 5.78
C LEU A 558 9.51 12.13 7.08
N ALA A 559 10.33 12.92 7.76
CA ALA A 559 10.69 12.73 9.16
C ALA A 559 10.10 13.88 9.98
N LEU A 560 9.16 13.55 10.86
CA LEU A 560 8.50 14.50 11.72
C LEU A 560 9.31 14.67 13.00
N LYS A 561 9.28 15.88 13.56
CA LYS A 561 9.85 16.14 14.89
C LYS A 561 8.72 16.18 15.91
N TYR A 562 8.84 15.43 16.99
CA TYR A 562 7.90 15.52 18.09
C TYR A 562 7.94 16.92 18.69
N LYS A 563 6.77 17.53 18.87
CA LYS A 563 6.60 18.83 19.53
C LYS A 563 5.77 18.61 20.79
N PRO A 564 6.36 18.71 21.99
CA PRO A 564 5.58 18.64 23.22
C PRO A 564 4.57 19.79 23.26
N ARG A 565 3.36 19.53 23.73
CA ARG A 565 2.30 20.52 23.91
C ARG A 565 2.07 20.75 25.39
N PRO A 566 1.78 21.98 25.80
CA PRO A 566 1.39 22.26 27.17
C PRO A 566 0.07 21.57 27.48
N LYS A 567 -0.10 21.16 28.72
CA LYS A 567 -1.39 20.75 29.25
C LYS A 567 -2.19 22.02 29.53
N ILE A 568 -3.27 22.24 28.77
CA ILE A 568 -4.14 23.45 28.91
C ILE A 568 -5.30 23.16 29.85
N ALA A 569 -5.82 21.91 29.78
CA ALA A 569 -6.96 21.49 30.59
C ALA A 569 -6.74 20.07 31.18
N GLU A 570 -7.56 19.73 32.17
CA GLU A 570 -7.65 18.32 32.58
C GLU A 570 -8.30 17.51 31.48
N GLY A 571 -7.70 16.35 31.15
CA GLY A 571 -8.22 15.50 30.09
C GLY A 571 -9.59 14.93 30.41
N PHE A 572 -9.79 14.56 31.67
CA PHE A 572 -11.02 13.96 32.15
C PHE A 572 -11.27 14.39 33.61
N ILE A 573 -12.49 14.79 33.91
CA ILE A 573 -12.95 15.12 35.25
C ILE A 573 -14.15 14.21 35.54
N PRO A 574 -14.02 13.24 36.45
CA PRO A 574 -15.08 12.27 36.71
C PRO A 574 -16.39 12.95 37.13
N ARG A 575 -17.49 12.54 36.52
CA ARG A 575 -18.85 12.86 36.95
C ARG A 575 -19.32 11.82 37.96
N SER A 576 -19.88 12.24 39.08
CA SER A 576 -20.55 11.36 40.02
C SER A 576 -21.88 10.90 39.44
N LEU A 577 -22.05 9.62 39.23
CA LEU A 577 -23.33 8.99 38.91
C LEU A 577 -24.08 8.73 40.21
N ASP A 578 -25.43 8.79 40.19
CA ASP A 578 -26.22 8.41 41.34
C ASP A 578 -26.09 6.88 41.58
N ALA A 579 -25.34 6.52 42.60
CA ALA A 579 -25.01 5.13 42.91
C ALA A 579 -26.26 4.23 43.16
N ARG A 580 -27.35 4.83 43.61
CA ARG A 580 -28.61 4.08 43.86
C ARG A 580 -29.32 3.74 42.56
N VAL A 581 -29.38 4.68 41.64
CA VAL A 581 -29.99 4.48 40.30
C VAL A 581 -29.15 3.52 39.49
N ASP A 582 -27.82 3.68 39.54
CA ASP A 582 -26.91 2.82 38.81
C ASP A 582 -26.93 1.37 39.32
N ALA A 583 -26.96 1.13 40.65
CA ALA A 583 -27.07 -0.19 41.25
C ALA A 583 -28.39 -0.88 40.92
N ARG A 584 -29.52 -0.14 40.98
CA ARG A 584 -30.85 -0.65 40.61
C ARG A 584 -30.91 -1.07 39.14
N LEU A 585 -30.43 -0.23 38.26
CA LEU A 585 -30.38 -0.51 36.81
C LEU A 585 -29.42 -1.66 36.51
N SER A 586 -28.27 -1.74 37.14
CA SER A 586 -27.33 -2.86 36.94
C SER A 586 -27.98 -4.19 37.33
N ALA A 587 -28.64 -4.26 38.49
CA ALA A 587 -29.36 -5.47 38.92
C ALA A 587 -30.50 -5.84 37.94
N LEU A 588 -31.24 -4.86 37.42
CA LEU A 588 -32.31 -5.10 36.44
C LEU A 588 -31.74 -5.58 35.10
N LEU A 589 -30.60 -5.01 34.64
CA LEU A 589 -29.94 -5.41 33.41
C LEU A 589 -29.40 -6.85 33.52
N GLU A 590 -28.72 -7.18 34.62
CA GLU A 590 -28.25 -8.53 34.90
C GLU A 590 -29.40 -9.58 34.90
N ALA A 591 -30.52 -9.23 35.56
CA ALA A 591 -31.71 -10.10 35.55
C ALA A 591 -32.24 -10.33 34.13
N ARG A 592 -32.25 -9.29 33.29
CA ARG A 592 -32.71 -9.38 31.89
C ARG A 592 -31.75 -10.11 30.98
N GLU A 593 -30.43 -9.92 31.16
CA GLU A 593 -29.43 -10.70 30.46
C GLU A 593 -29.57 -12.20 30.78
N ALA A 594 -29.84 -12.54 32.03
CA ALA A 594 -30.11 -13.91 32.45
C ALA A 594 -31.40 -14.48 31.78
N GLU A 595 -32.51 -13.72 31.74
CA GLU A 595 -33.72 -14.11 31.02
C GLU A 595 -33.44 -14.32 29.52
N GLY A 596 -32.66 -13.43 28.91
CA GLY A 596 -32.33 -13.52 27.47
C GLY A 596 -31.39 -14.68 27.14
N SER A 597 -30.45 -15.03 28.01
CA SER A 597 -29.59 -16.19 27.85
C SER A 597 -30.37 -17.50 27.97
N LEU A 598 -31.31 -17.57 28.91
CA LEU A 598 -32.22 -18.70 29.05
C LEU A 598 -33.11 -18.86 27.81
N ALA A 599 -33.66 -17.78 27.28
CA ALA A 599 -34.43 -17.79 26.07
C ALA A 599 -33.64 -18.32 24.86
N ARG A 600 -32.37 -17.88 24.71
CA ARG A 600 -31.49 -18.40 23.66
C ARG A 600 -31.21 -19.89 23.79
N ALA A 601 -30.97 -20.37 25.01
CA ALA A 601 -30.74 -21.79 25.28
C ALA A 601 -31.97 -22.65 24.92
N LEU A 602 -33.18 -22.09 25.05
CA LEU A 602 -34.42 -22.78 24.70
C LEU A 602 -34.73 -22.76 23.18
N PHE A 603 -34.01 -21.93 22.41
CA PHE A 603 -34.20 -21.79 20.95
C PHE A 603 -33.05 -22.33 20.11
N THR A 604 -31.99 -22.84 20.71
CA THR A 604 -31.01 -23.65 19.99
C THR A 604 -31.71 -24.94 19.57
N PRO A 605 -31.83 -25.27 18.27
CA PRO A 605 -32.34 -26.59 17.89
C PRO A 605 -31.49 -27.63 18.58
N ASP A 606 -32.12 -28.59 19.26
CA ASP A 606 -31.41 -29.72 19.85
C ASP A 606 -30.47 -30.30 18.80
N ALA A 607 -29.22 -30.46 19.17
CA ALA A 607 -28.28 -31.26 18.40
C ALA A 607 -28.96 -32.63 18.14
N PRO A 608 -28.82 -33.21 16.94
CA PRO A 608 -29.49 -34.47 16.61
C PRO A 608 -29.16 -35.48 17.70
N GLU A 609 -30.24 -36.09 18.24
CA GLU A 609 -30.09 -37.17 19.24
C GLU A 609 -29.15 -38.24 18.66
N PRO A 610 -28.16 -38.71 19.42
CA PRO A 610 -27.39 -39.84 19.01
C PRO A 610 -28.32 -41.03 18.81
N GLY A 611 -28.34 -41.57 17.60
CA GLY A 611 -29.16 -42.75 17.25
C GLY A 611 -28.89 -43.92 18.22
N PRO A 612 -29.84 -44.85 18.36
CA PRO A 612 -29.77 -45.91 19.35
C PRO A 612 -28.51 -46.75 19.17
N ALA A 613 -27.69 -46.79 20.21
CA ALA A 613 -26.49 -47.62 20.25
C ALA A 613 -26.89 -49.07 20.27
N ASP A 614 -26.44 -49.83 19.30
CA ASP A 614 -26.47 -51.29 19.30
C ASP A 614 -25.73 -51.82 20.52
N THR A 615 -26.46 -52.51 21.39
CA THR A 615 -25.92 -53.30 22.49
C THR A 615 -25.32 -54.58 21.95
N ASP A 616 -24.00 -54.69 22.02
CA ASP A 616 -23.34 -56.00 22.21
C ASP A 616 -22.12 -55.90 23.08
N SER A 617 -22.28 -56.67 24.15
CA SER A 617 -21.38 -57.12 25.18
C SER A 617 -19.87 -57.17 24.94
N HIS A 618 -19.06 -56.60 25.88
CA HIS A 618 -18.05 -57.38 26.56
C HIS A 618 -17.65 -56.73 27.92
N ALA A 619 -17.72 -57.56 28.94
CA ALA A 619 -17.33 -57.25 30.32
C ALA A 619 -15.83 -57.03 30.48
N GLY A 620 -15.43 -56.17 31.42
CA GLY A 620 -14.07 -56.16 31.93
C GLY A 620 -13.66 -54.87 32.62
N GLU A 621 -13.66 -54.92 33.97
CA GLU A 621 -12.82 -54.19 34.90
C GLU A 621 -12.94 -52.67 35.11
N GLN A 622 -13.50 -52.37 36.25
CA GLN A 622 -13.39 -51.08 36.96
C GLN A 622 -12.00 -50.91 37.57
N PRO A 623 -11.53 -49.70 37.71
CA PRO A 623 -10.83 -49.26 38.95
C PRO A 623 -11.53 -48.09 39.63
N GLU A 624 -11.50 -48.11 40.94
CA GLU A 624 -12.06 -47.24 41.96
C GLU A 624 -11.63 -45.77 41.90
N PRO A 625 -12.42 -44.86 42.50
CA PRO A 625 -12.18 -43.41 42.48
C PRO A 625 -11.21 -42.96 43.54
N ALA A 626 -10.31 -42.05 43.19
CA ALA A 626 -9.42 -41.36 44.12
C ALA A 626 -10.08 -40.06 44.66
N GLU A 627 -10.11 -39.96 45.97
CA GLU A 627 -10.57 -38.82 46.78
C GLU A 627 -9.83 -37.53 46.50
N VAL A 628 -10.61 -36.45 46.35
CA VAL A 628 -10.09 -35.07 46.35
C VAL A 628 -10.21 -34.51 47.76
N THR A 629 -9.08 -34.28 48.39
CA THR A 629 -8.99 -33.51 49.64
C THR A 629 -8.70 -32.05 49.37
N VAL A 630 -9.62 -31.21 49.78
CA VAL A 630 -9.50 -29.75 49.86
C VAL A 630 -8.89 -29.37 51.21
N SER A 631 -7.90 -28.51 51.22
CA SER A 631 -7.64 -27.67 52.40
C SER A 631 -6.87 -26.38 52.08
N PRO A 632 -7.11 -25.30 52.84
CA PRO A 632 -6.95 -23.94 52.40
C PRO A 632 -5.66 -23.26 52.88
N ALA A 633 -5.44 -22.06 52.33
CA ALA A 633 -4.35 -21.11 52.54
C ALA A 633 -4.05 -20.79 54.06
N PRO A 634 -2.87 -20.22 54.35
CA PRO A 634 -2.91 -18.82 54.74
C PRO A 634 -1.76 -17.93 54.23
N VAL A 635 -2.14 -16.67 54.10
CA VAL A 635 -1.38 -15.44 53.93
C VAL A 635 -0.32 -15.26 55.05
N LYS A 636 0.87 -14.76 54.69
CA LYS A 636 1.59 -13.74 55.48
C LYS A 636 2.73 -13.04 54.67
N ALA A 637 2.78 -11.78 54.95
CA ALA A 637 3.60 -10.74 54.38
C ALA A 637 5.05 -10.68 54.90
N THR A 638 5.85 -9.90 54.14
CA THR A 638 6.94 -8.98 54.60
C THR A 638 8.37 -9.53 54.66
N GLN A 639 9.31 -9.09 53.88
CA GLN A 639 10.27 -8.01 54.12
C GLN A 639 11.46 -8.06 53.16
N THR A 640 11.79 -6.88 52.71
CA THR A 640 13.01 -6.32 52.16
C THR A 640 14.35 -6.93 52.65
N THR A 641 15.35 -7.14 51.75
CA THR A 641 16.73 -6.66 51.97
C THR A 641 17.63 -6.83 50.70
N LYS A 642 18.26 -5.76 50.34
CA LYS A 642 19.53 -5.44 49.67
C LYS A 642 20.37 -6.49 48.93
N MET A 643 20.86 -6.02 47.74
CA MET A 643 22.00 -6.44 46.93
C MET A 643 23.33 -6.65 47.73
N PRO A 644 24.33 -7.41 47.22
CA PRO A 644 25.27 -6.81 46.27
C PRO A 644 25.73 -7.72 45.09
N ALA A 645 26.42 -7.05 44.15
CA ALA A 645 27.00 -7.49 42.91
C ALA A 645 28.13 -8.51 43.06
N GLU A 646 28.28 -9.37 42.03
CA GLU A 646 29.59 -9.84 41.50
C GLU A 646 29.40 -10.52 40.14
N GLU A 647 30.08 -10.02 39.11
CA GLU A 647 30.50 -10.72 37.89
C GLU A 647 31.85 -11.45 38.16
N PRO A 648 32.45 -12.24 37.24
CA PRO A 648 31.98 -12.90 36.00
C PRO A 648 32.50 -14.36 35.88
N SER A 649 32.04 -15.12 34.87
CA SER A 649 32.93 -15.93 34.02
C SER A 649 32.26 -16.67 32.89
N VAL A 650 32.88 -16.55 31.77
CA VAL A 650 32.76 -17.15 30.45
C VAL A 650 32.70 -18.67 30.47
N ARG A 651 31.77 -19.30 29.74
CA ARG A 651 32.04 -20.52 28.95
C ARG A 651 30.98 -20.70 27.83
N ALA A 652 31.51 -20.69 26.63
CA ALA A 652 30.83 -21.05 25.39
C ALA A 652 30.38 -22.53 25.38
N THR A 653 29.17 -22.79 24.89
CA THR A 653 28.80 -24.11 24.35
C THR A 653 28.01 -23.88 23.04
N GLU A 654 28.53 -24.52 21.99
CA GLU A 654 28.01 -24.52 20.61
C GLU A 654 26.61 -25.17 20.51
N PRO A 655 25.80 -24.78 19.50
CA PRO A 655 24.54 -25.46 19.19
C PRO A 655 24.76 -26.62 18.21
N PRO A 656 23.87 -27.64 18.20
CA PRO A 656 24.06 -28.87 17.43
C PRO A 656 23.75 -28.70 15.93
N VAL A 657 24.59 -29.35 15.16
CA VAL A 657 24.56 -29.43 13.69
C VAL A 657 23.41 -30.35 13.23
N LEU A 658 22.50 -29.80 12.43
CA LEU A 658 21.51 -30.58 11.66
C LEU A 658 22.16 -31.10 10.37
N ARG A 659 22.26 -32.42 10.24
CA ARG A 659 22.68 -33.12 9.02
C ARG A 659 21.55 -33.06 7.97
N VAL A 660 21.83 -32.45 6.84
CA VAL A 660 20.99 -32.52 5.64
C VAL A 660 21.47 -33.70 4.81
N THR A 661 20.58 -34.66 4.59
CA THR A 661 20.79 -35.81 3.69
C THR A 661 20.46 -35.39 2.27
N THR A 662 21.44 -35.46 1.39
CA THR A 662 21.32 -35.23 -0.05
C THR A 662 20.68 -36.41 -0.75
N VAL A 663 19.62 -36.17 -1.55
CA VAL A 663 19.03 -37.11 -2.49
C VAL A 663 19.54 -36.79 -3.90
N PRO A 664 19.95 -37.79 -4.72
CA PRO A 664 20.60 -37.54 -6.01
C PRO A 664 19.63 -37.22 -7.15
N LEU A 665 20.03 -36.26 -7.99
CA LEU A 665 19.36 -35.87 -9.23
C LEU A 665 19.41 -36.99 -10.27
N ILE A 666 18.26 -37.34 -10.82
CA ILE A 666 18.13 -38.18 -12.04
C ILE A 666 18.03 -37.25 -13.25
N LYS A 667 18.93 -37.46 -14.22
CA LYS A 667 18.95 -36.80 -15.53
C LYS A 667 17.83 -37.31 -16.43
N PRO A 668 17.15 -36.50 -17.24
CA PRO A 668 16.33 -37.01 -18.35
C PRO A 668 17.17 -37.26 -19.60
N LYS A 669 16.87 -38.38 -20.23
CA LYS A 669 17.48 -38.91 -21.45
C LYS A 669 16.76 -38.34 -22.67
N ALA A 670 17.54 -37.90 -23.65
CA ALA A 670 17.05 -37.41 -24.95
C ALA A 670 16.76 -38.55 -25.91
N ALA A 671 15.71 -38.44 -26.68
CA ALA A 671 15.52 -39.02 -28.03
C ALA A 671 14.33 -38.28 -28.65
N GLY A 672 14.29 -37.74 -29.84
CA GLY A 672 14.90 -38.11 -31.11
C GLY A 672 13.82 -37.98 -32.16
N THR A 673 13.93 -36.96 -33.00
CA THR A 673 13.56 -36.81 -34.43
C THR A 673 12.40 -37.58 -35.05
N ALA A 674 11.51 -36.89 -35.78
CA ALA A 674 11.25 -36.83 -37.23
C ALA A 674 9.80 -36.42 -37.49
N ALA A 675 9.54 -35.27 -38.13
CA ALA A 675 9.34 -34.98 -39.55
C ALA A 675 8.05 -35.58 -40.16
N THR A 676 7.23 -34.75 -40.67
CA THR A 676 6.67 -34.49 -42.02
C THR A 676 5.16 -34.22 -42.00
N ALA A 677 4.82 -33.03 -42.33
CA ALA A 677 4.15 -32.54 -43.58
C ALA A 677 2.68 -32.90 -43.82
N SER A 678 1.95 -31.88 -44.12
CA SER A 678 1.00 -31.71 -45.22
C SER A 678 -0.49 -31.81 -44.97
N SER A 679 -1.11 -30.73 -45.22
CA SER A 679 -2.17 -30.35 -46.17
C SER A 679 -3.60 -30.22 -45.63
N ALA A 680 -4.06 -28.99 -45.76
CA ALA A 680 -5.27 -28.49 -46.44
C ALA A 680 -6.62 -29.21 -46.24
N GLY A 681 -7.61 -28.41 -45.89
CA GLY A 681 -8.98 -28.69 -46.24
C GLY A 681 -10.03 -28.06 -45.35
N THR A 682 -10.46 -26.82 -45.61
CA THR A 682 -11.79 -26.32 -45.31
C THR A 682 -12.79 -27.03 -46.23
N PRO A 683 -14.07 -27.29 -45.84
CA PRO A 683 -15.09 -26.25 -45.80
C PRO A 683 -16.33 -26.48 -44.90
N VAL A 684 -17.06 -25.35 -44.72
CA VAL A 684 -18.53 -25.18 -44.70
C VAL A 684 -19.32 -25.62 -43.45
N ALA A 685 -19.93 -24.57 -42.87
CA ALA A 685 -21.05 -24.64 -41.94
C ALA A 685 -22.32 -25.19 -42.62
N PRO A 686 -23.31 -25.66 -41.84
CA PRO A 686 -24.50 -24.82 -41.63
C PRO A 686 -25.15 -24.87 -40.21
N ALA A 687 -25.58 -23.68 -39.83
CA ALA A 687 -26.86 -23.25 -39.26
C ALA A 687 -27.54 -24.05 -38.14
N GLY A 688 -27.71 -23.35 -37.01
CA GLY A 688 -29.00 -23.22 -36.31
C GLY A 688 -29.31 -24.24 -35.22
N GLY A 689 -29.22 -23.76 -33.98
CA GLY A 689 -29.82 -24.46 -32.84
C GLY A 689 -29.46 -23.81 -31.51
N THR A 690 -30.33 -22.99 -31.04
CA THR A 690 -30.60 -22.41 -29.70
C THR A 690 -29.64 -22.79 -28.55
N GLU A 691 -28.87 -21.82 -28.16
CA GLU A 691 -27.94 -21.78 -27.02
C GLU A 691 -28.58 -21.55 -25.63
N GLN A 692 -29.90 -21.59 -25.54
CA GLN A 692 -30.62 -21.30 -24.27
C GLN A 692 -30.95 -22.51 -23.37
N GLU A 693 -30.71 -23.72 -23.81
CA GLU A 693 -31.02 -24.92 -22.97
C GLU A 693 -29.81 -25.53 -22.24
N LEU A 694 -28.59 -25.10 -22.54
CA LEU A 694 -27.37 -25.64 -21.92
C LEU A 694 -26.89 -24.89 -20.66
N VAL A 695 -27.39 -23.67 -20.43
CA VAL A 695 -26.98 -22.85 -19.29
C VAL A 695 -27.80 -23.10 -18.02
N GLN A 696 -28.99 -23.69 -18.14
CA GLN A 696 -29.84 -23.97 -16.96
C GLN A 696 -29.55 -25.31 -16.27
N HIS A 697 -28.78 -26.22 -16.87
CA HIS A 697 -28.48 -27.52 -16.26
C HIS A 697 -27.12 -27.58 -15.51
N SER A 698 -26.29 -26.55 -15.61
CA SER A 698 -24.98 -26.55 -14.93
C SER A 698 -24.93 -25.81 -13.59
N THR A 699 -26.05 -25.15 -13.18
CA THR A 699 -26.05 -24.32 -11.96
C THR A 699 -26.64 -25.02 -10.73
N GLU A 700 -27.22 -26.20 -10.85
CA GLU A 700 -27.82 -26.91 -9.69
C GLU A 700 -27.08 -28.18 -9.22
N GLN A 701 -25.99 -28.62 -9.89
CA GLN A 701 -25.28 -29.86 -9.50
C GLN A 701 -23.87 -29.64 -8.91
N GLY A 702 -23.46 -28.42 -8.60
CA GLY A 702 -22.07 -28.11 -8.25
C GLY A 702 -21.76 -27.83 -6.77
N ARG A 703 -22.57 -28.28 -5.80
CA ARG A 703 -22.31 -27.86 -4.41
C ARG A 703 -21.92 -28.93 -3.39
N ASP A 704 -21.92 -30.23 -3.72
CA ASP A 704 -21.62 -31.27 -2.72
C ASP A 704 -20.81 -32.47 -3.23
N MET A 705 -19.92 -32.32 -4.22
CA MET A 705 -18.98 -33.38 -4.58
C MET A 705 -17.57 -33.05 -4.06
N LEU A 706 -17.05 -33.93 -3.22
CA LEU A 706 -15.64 -33.92 -2.79
C LEU A 706 -14.70 -33.92 -4.01
N PRO A 707 -13.56 -33.24 -3.96
CA PRO A 707 -12.56 -33.25 -5.03
C PRO A 707 -12.16 -34.66 -5.43
N ALA A 708 -12.01 -34.92 -6.72
CA ALA A 708 -11.56 -36.24 -7.20
C ALA A 708 -10.19 -36.57 -6.59
N GLY A 709 -10.04 -37.77 -6.05
CA GLY A 709 -8.82 -38.22 -5.37
C GLY A 709 -8.76 -37.91 -3.87
N MET A 710 -9.80 -37.33 -3.28
CA MET A 710 -9.92 -37.05 -1.84
C MET A 710 -11.03 -37.90 -1.21
N ASN A 711 -10.77 -38.47 -0.03
CA ASN A 711 -11.78 -39.24 0.72
C ASN A 711 -12.65 -38.33 1.61
N GLU A 712 -13.70 -38.91 2.24
CA GLU A 712 -14.64 -38.19 3.09
C GLU A 712 -13.99 -37.51 4.34
N ASP A 713 -12.79 -37.99 4.73
CA ASP A 713 -12.01 -37.42 5.84
C ASP A 713 -11.10 -36.26 5.40
N GLY A 714 -11.14 -35.87 4.11
CA GLY A 714 -10.31 -34.78 3.58
C GLY A 714 -8.84 -35.15 3.31
N VAL A 715 -8.53 -36.45 3.24
CA VAL A 715 -7.19 -36.95 2.94
C VAL A 715 -7.08 -37.29 1.46
N ILE A 716 -6.02 -36.82 0.81
CA ILE A 716 -5.76 -37.12 -0.61
C ILE A 716 -5.21 -38.55 -0.71
N GLU A 717 -5.98 -39.46 -1.33
CA GLU A 717 -5.58 -40.87 -1.56
C GLU A 717 -4.97 -41.07 -2.96
N ASP A 718 -5.41 -40.31 -3.96
CA ASP A 718 -4.85 -40.33 -5.31
C ASP A 718 -4.42 -38.92 -5.74
N MET A 719 -3.11 -38.66 -5.65
CA MET A 719 -2.51 -37.38 -5.98
C MET A 719 -2.65 -37.03 -7.47
N GLN A 720 -2.69 -38.05 -8.38
CA GLN A 720 -2.84 -37.77 -9.81
C GLN A 720 -4.26 -37.36 -10.18
N ALA A 721 -5.25 -37.98 -9.56
CA ALA A 721 -6.64 -37.61 -9.75
C ALA A 721 -6.94 -36.23 -9.15
N TYR A 722 -6.34 -35.91 -8.01
CA TYR A 722 -6.46 -34.61 -7.36
C TYR A 722 -5.81 -33.48 -8.16
N ASP A 723 -4.58 -33.69 -8.68
CA ASP A 723 -3.90 -32.71 -9.52
C ASP A 723 -4.63 -32.45 -10.84
N ALA A 724 -5.23 -33.49 -11.45
CA ALA A 724 -6.07 -33.36 -12.65
C ALA A 724 -7.33 -32.53 -12.37
N TRP A 725 -8.01 -32.78 -11.26
CA TRP A 725 -9.19 -32.03 -10.81
C TRP A 725 -8.82 -30.56 -10.56
N LEU A 726 -7.68 -30.28 -9.94
CA LEU A 726 -7.19 -28.93 -9.63
C LEU A 726 -6.86 -28.14 -10.91
N ALA A 727 -6.31 -28.80 -11.94
CA ALA A 727 -6.05 -28.21 -13.25
C ALA A 727 -7.34 -27.87 -14.00
N ASP A 728 -8.36 -28.73 -13.94
CA ASP A 728 -9.67 -28.48 -14.54
C ASP A 728 -10.39 -27.33 -13.84
N GLU A 729 -10.32 -27.24 -12.51
CA GLU A 729 -10.91 -26.12 -11.75
C GLU A 729 -10.20 -24.78 -12.04
N GLN A 730 -8.90 -24.76 -12.21
CA GLN A 730 -8.17 -23.57 -12.64
C GLN A 730 -8.56 -23.13 -14.05
N THR A 731 -8.75 -24.06 -14.96
CA THR A 731 -9.18 -23.78 -16.33
C THR A 731 -10.61 -23.18 -16.35
N LEU A 732 -11.51 -23.70 -15.51
CA LEU A 732 -12.86 -23.19 -15.35
C LEU A 732 -12.89 -21.76 -14.77
N ARG A 733 -12.04 -21.47 -13.78
CA ARG A 733 -11.91 -20.12 -13.21
C ARG A 733 -11.33 -19.13 -14.20
N ASP A 734 -10.37 -19.55 -15.04
CA ASP A 734 -9.80 -18.70 -16.08
C ASP A 734 -10.79 -18.43 -17.22
N MET A 735 -11.67 -19.38 -17.54
CA MET A 735 -12.76 -19.15 -18.49
C MET A 735 -13.81 -18.17 -17.95
N GLN A 736 -14.23 -18.33 -16.70
CA GLN A 736 -15.15 -17.39 -16.03
C GLN A 736 -14.57 -15.97 -15.97
N ARG A 737 -13.29 -15.83 -15.68
CA ARG A 737 -12.60 -14.53 -15.71
C ARG A 737 -12.56 -13.90 -17.10
N ARG A 738 -12.43 -14.70 -18.17
CA ARG A 738 -12.46 -14.22 -19.55
C ARG A 738 -13.88 -13.78 -19.98
N GLU A 739 -14.89 -14.47 -19.50
CA GLU A 739 -16.29 -14.10 -19.73
C GLU A 739 -16.65 -12.80 -19.00
N GLU A 740 -16.24 -12.61 -17.73
CA GLU A 740 -16.42 -11.35 -16.99
C GLU A 740 -15.73 -10.16 -17.68
N VAL A 741 -14.54 -10.37 -18.24
CA VAL A 741 -13.83 -9.34 -19.00
C VAL A 741 -14.54 -9.01 -20.31
N ASN A 742 -15.10 -9.99 -21.00
CA ASN A 742 -15.86 -9.79 -22.24
C ASN A 742 -17.21 -9.08 -21.99
N ILE A 743 -17.91 -9.42 -20.89
CA ILE A 743 -19.16 -8.74 -20.51
C ILE A 743 -18.85 -7.26 -20.16
N ASN A 744 -17.78 -6.99 -19.44
CA ASN A 744 -17.37 -5.61 -19.14
C ASN A 744 -16.90 -4.83 -20.39
N HIS A 745 -16.39 -5.50 -21.42
CA HIS A 745 -16.07 -4.86 -22.70
C HIS A 745 -17.30 -4.57 -23.54
N SER A 746 -18.32 -5.42 -23.55
CA SER A 746 -19.56 -5.17 -24.27
C SER A 746 -20.37 -4.03 -23.65
N HIS A 747 -20.46 -3.93 -22.33
CA HIS A 747 -21.11 -2.80 -21.66
C HIS A 747 -20.40 -1.45 -21.90
N ARG A 748 -19.08 -1.44 -22.11
CA ARG A 748 -18.36 -0.20 -22.50
C ARG A 748 -18.60 0.26 -23.95
N HIS A 749 -18.94 -0.66 -24.83
CA HIS A 749 -19.29 -0.31 -26.22
C HIS A 749 -20.70 0.26 -26.31
N ASP A 750 -21.65 -0.30 -25.55
CA ASP A 750 -23.04 0.18 -25.52
C ASP A 750 -23.15 1.60 -24.89
N GLU A 751 -22.32 1.94 -23.90
CA GLU A 751 -22.28 3.31 -23.33
C GLU A 751 -21.63 4.35 -24.25
N GLN A 752 -20.80 3.96 -25.22
CA GLN A 752 -20.22 4.89 -26.21
C GLN A 752 -21.15 5.18 -27.37
N ASP A 753 -22.00 4.27 -27.79
CA ASP A 753 -22.97 4.46 -28.87
C ASP A 753 -24.17 5.33 -28.43
N ASP A 754 -24.53 5.33 -27.13
CA ASP A 754 -25.60 6.20 -26.60
C ASP A 754 -25.18 7.69 -26.45
N VAL A 755 -23.89 8.00 -26.45
CA VAL A 755 -23.38 9.39 -26.35
C VAL A 755 -23.32 10.10 -27.70
N GLU A 756 -23.26 9.38 -28.83
CA GLU A 756 -23.23 9.99 -30.16
C GLU A 756 -24.61 10.36 -30.75
N ILE A 757 -25.73 9.92 -30.16
CA ILE A 757 -27.08 10.22 -30.65
C ILE A 757 -27.71 11.47 -30.00
N GLY A 758 -27.07 12.05 -28.96
CA GLY A 758 -27.60 13.20 -28.20
C GLY A 758 -27.18 14.60 -28.67
N GLY A 759 -26.49 14.74 -29.76
CA GLY A 759 -25.86 16.00 -30.20
C GLY A 759 -26.40 16.65 -31.47
N ASN A 760 -27.72 16.72 -31.67
CA ASN A 760 -28.33 17.61 -32.65
C ASN A 760 -29.83 17.82 -32.35
N PHE A 761 -30.08 18.78 -31.46
CA PHE A 761 -31.29 19.63 -31.54
C PHE A 761 -31.06 20.88 -30.68
#